data_4725354448ec8b127f316736d366822b
#
_entry.id   4725354448ec8b127f316736d366822b
#
_cell.length_a   1.000
_cell.length_b   1.000
_cell.length_c   1.000
_cell.angle_alpha   90.00
_cell.angle_beta   90.00
_cell.angle_gamma   90.00
#
_symmetry.space_group_name_H-M   'P 1'
#
loop_
_entity.id
_entity.type
_entity.pdbx_description
1 polymer ?
#
loop_
_entity_poly.entity_id
_entity_poly.type
_entity_poly.pdbx_seq_one_letter_code
_entity_poly.pdbx_strand_id
1 'polypeptide(L)'
;MPSMKHNLLALLASGTALASIPALAQEANKPLELNTVVIQSDGNGGTTRSEGLGPVKGFVPRATTTGSKDSVAIDKIPQSVSVVGRDQMDALGAQKIDEALRYTPGVLAQPFGVDNDTNWLYIRGFDATANGTYLDGLQNFSYGFGGFLIDSFGIERIDVLRGPASALYGGANPGGIVNYISKRPTGERLRYLEAGINSYGNGYLGFDIGDKATETVNYRVNGKIQGGDNYTDFSKEFRGVISPSIEYKPDESTSLTILANYTHLDLTHDGGFLPYYGTVVPTEFGKISRKANFTEPDVDSYDREQLSIGYEFEHTFDSDWTIRQNVRYGFANVREHSLYPYGYDGFLMQPAAGNPYLARINFKHDTTVNTFQADNQLEGKVTTGAIDHNLLFGAEYRYFRIDQMQQTGGATIIDAYNPVYGEPQGPMWDPYIDQDLRRNQVGVYAQDRMEFGDGWILTLNGRYDHIWTEASGLPSFEYDTGRFSGRAGLGYEFENGITPYVSAATFFNPIIETLYDGSYAKPETGVQYEAGVKYRPTFFDGLITASFFDLTKENSLTGSSFAREQLGKVNSRGFELEMQANIAEDWKVTASVTAYDLKVKENASDESLVGKRPYLLPEQQASVFVEYTVPEGALKGVTLGGGVRYVGSSYADEQNTLKVPAVALADLKIGYEKDNWGIDLNVTNLFDKDYVAGCQGVYVCGYGEGRKALLRVHTKW
;
A
#
# COMPACT_ATOMS: atom_id res chain seq x y z
N MET A 1 -26.71 20.17 -12.62
CA MET A 1 -25.65 21.08 -13.13
C MET A 1 -25.14 20.45 -14.40
N PRO A 2 -24.97 21.13 -15.54
CA PRO A 2 -24.58 20.48 -16.79
C PRO A 2 -23.09 20.11 -16.74
N SER A 3 -22.80 18.90 -17.21
CA SER A 3 -21.54 18.17 -17.16
C SER A 3 -20.33 18.95 -17.69
N MET A 4 -19.26 18.97 -16.91
CA MET A 4 -17.92 19.45 -17.29
C MET A 4 -17.21 18.57 -18.36
N LYS A 5 -17.90 17.60 -18.93
CA LYS A 5 -17.33 16.62 -19.90
C LYS A 5 -16.86 17.21 -21.24
N HIS A 6 -17.17 18.45 -21.58
CA HIS A 6 -16.83 19.03 -22.89
C HIS A 6 -15.65 20.01 -22.89
N ASN A 7 -15.15 20.44 -21.73
CA ASN A 7 -14.10 21.47 -21.69
C ASN A 7 -12.67 20.92 -21.54
N LEU A 8 -12.48 19.65 -21.15
CA LEU A 8 -11.14 19.07 -21.06
C LEU A 8 -10.58 18.61 -22.41
N LEU A 9 -11.43 18.17 -23.32
CA LEU A 9 -11.01 17.81 -24.70
C LEU A 9 -10.61 19.02 -25.55
N ALA A 10 -11.11 20.21 -25.25
CA ALA A 10 -10.77 21.43 -25.98
C ALA A 10 -9.38 21.99 -25.61
N LEU A 11 -8.84 21.67 -24.47
CA LEU A 11 -7.48 22.09 -24.06
C LEU A 11 -6.36 21.20 -24.62
N LEU A 12 -6.68 19.97 -25.02
CA LEU A 12 -5.72 19.04 -25.62
C LEU A 12 -5.62 19.18 -27.16
N ALA A 13 -6.60 19.82 -27.82
CA ALA A 13 -6.63 19.96 -29.25
C ALA A 13 -5.98 21.25 -29.79
N SER A 14 -5.54 22.18 -28.93
CA SER A 14 -4.93 23.46 -29.34
C SER A 14 -3.40 23.50 -29.27
N GLY A 15 -2.73 22.38 -29.06
CA GLY A 15 -1.28 22.25 -28.84
C GLY A 15 -0.44 21.83 -30.06
N THR A 16 -0.95 21.86 -31.30
CA THR A 16 -0.16 21.56 -32.51
C THR A 16 0.25 22.81 -33.27
N ALA A 17 1.19 23.56 -32.71
CA ALA A 17 2.05 24.47 -33.45
C ALA A 17 3.50 24.23 -33.04
N LEU A 18 4.11 23.20 -33.61
CA LEU A 18 5.57 23.00 -33.56
C LEU A 18 6.23 24.05 -34.44
N ALA A 19 6.63 25.17 -33.86
CA ALA A 19 7.55 26.10 -34.49
C ALA A 19 8.95 25.47 -34.50
N SER A 20 9.48 25.28 -35.70
CA SER A 20 10.86 24.87 -35.96
C SER A 20 11.83 25.91 -35.41
N ILE A 21 12.59 25.59 -34.41
CA ILE A 21 13.76 26.34 -33.92
C ILE A 21 15.00 25.69 -34.51
N PRO A 22 15.90 26.46 -35.18
CA PRO A 22 17.10 25.91 -35.78
C PRO A 22 18.07 25.43 -34.69
N ALA A 23 18.66 24.27 -34.93
CA ALA A 23 19.73 23.70 -34.14
C ALA A 23 20.96 24.62 -34.16
N LEU A 24 21.30 25.21 -33.04
CA LEU A 24 22.64 25.71 -32.77
C LEU A 24 23.43 24.57 -32.09
N ALA A 25 24.25 23.94 -32.92
CA ALA A 25 25.30 23.06 -32.43
C ALA A 25 26.35 23.91 -31.75
N GLN A 26 26.56 23.71 -30.44
CA GLN A 26 27.81 24.13 -29.78
C GLN A 26 28.16 23.22 -28.61
N GLU A 27 29.33 22.60 -28.83
CA GLU A 27 30.24 21.98 -27.87
C GLU A 27 29.75 20.78 -27.04
N ALA A 28 30.02 19.60 -27.64
CA ALA A 28 30.30 18.38 -26.89
C ALA A 28 31.57 18.56 -26.05
N ASN A 29 31.46 18.17 -24.76
CA ASN A 29 32.47 17.50 -23.98
C ASN A 29 32.47 18.00 -22.52
N LYS A 30 31.60 17.37 -21.73
CA LYS A 30 31.97 16.82 -20.40
C LYS A 30 30.91 15.79 -20.10
N PRO A 31 31.29 14.56 -19.68
CA PRO A 31 30.33 13.66 -19.08
C PRO A 31 29.70 14.40 -17.90
N LEU A 32 28.40 14.48 -17.83
CA LEU A 32 27.70 14.86 -16.61
C LEU A 32 28.02 13.74 -15.61
N GLU A 33 29.11 13.87 -14.88
CA GLU A 33 29.22 13.19 -13.60
C GLU A 33 28.05 13.73 -12.79
N LEU A 34 27.01 12.92 -12.61
CA LEU A 34 26.07 13.09 -11.52
C LEU A 34 26.95 13.18 -10.29
N ASN A 35 27.14 14.40 -9.79
CA ASN A 35 27.79 14.60 -8.51
C ASN A 35 27.09 13.62 -7.57
N THR A 36 27.82 12.65 -7.10
CA THR A 36 27.46 11.87 -5.94
C THR A 36 27.05 12.93 -4.94
N VAL A 37 25.77 12.99 -4.59
CA VAL A 37 25.33 13.71 -3.42
C VAL A 37 26.04 13.00 -2.29
N VAL A 38 27.23 13.46 -1.96
CA VAL A 38 27.90 13.10 -0.73
C VAL A 38 27.07 13.81 0.31
N ILE A 39 26.09 13.11 0.84
CA ILE A 39 25.43 13.48 2.07
C ILE A 39 26.53 13.37 3.10
N GLN A 40 27.18 14.52 3.40
CA GLN A 40 28.00 14.59 4.57
C GLN A 40 27.06 14.35 5.75
N SER A 41 27.14 13.17 6.36
CA SER A 41 26.69 13.03 7.73
C SER A 41 27.49 14.05 8.53
N ASP A 42 26.80 15.00 9.09
CA ASP A 42 27.39 15.79 10.17
C ASP A 42 27.96 14.78 11.14
N GLY A 43 29.21 14.96 11.58
CA GLY A 43 29.96 13.96 12.35
C GLY A 43 29.33 13.53 13.69
N ASN A 44 28.03 13.71 13.86
CA ASN A 44 27.19 13.34 15.00
C ASN A 44 26.16 12.19 14.69
N GLY A 45 26.25 11.49 13.55
CA GLY A 45 25.40 10.31 13.28
C GLY A 45 23.91 10.59 13.10
N GLY A 46 23.49 11.84 12.95
CA GLY A 46 22.10 12.23 12.66
C GLY A 46 21.78 12.07 11.17
N THR A 47 20.61 11.51 10.85
CA THR A 47 20.08 11.46 9.48
C THR A 47 19.25 12.71 9.20
N THR A 48 19.38 13.27 7.99
CA THR A 48 18.55 14.41 7.59
C THR A 48 17.13 13.96 7.23
N ARG A 49 16.13 14.83 7.34
CA ARG A 49 14.75 14.52 6.96
C ARG A 49 14.64 14.09 5.49
N SER A 50 15.44 14.68 4.62
CA SER A 50 15.52 14.30 3.22
C SER A 50 15.97 12.86 3.00
N GLU A 51 16.80 12.28 3.86
CA GLU A 51 17.16 10.86 3.81
C GLU A 51 15.98 9.94 4.18
N GLY A 52 15.14 10.36 5.13
CA GLY A 52 13.98 9.62 5.58
C GLY A 52 12.77 9.69 4.65
N LEU A 53 12.69 10.69 3.77
CA LEU A 53 11.58 10.92 2.83
C LEU A 53 12.01 10.87 1.36
N GLY A 54 13.29 11.00 1.07
CA GLY A 54 13.85 11.12 -0.28
C GLY A 54 14.00 9.77 -0.99
N PRO A 55 14.56 9.82 -2.21
CA PRO A 55 14.80 8.65 -3.02
C PRO A 55 15.79 7.68 -2.37
N VAL A 56 15.55 6.39 -2.59
CA VAL A 56 16.48 5.31 -2.21
C VAL A 56 17.36 4.98 -3.41
N LYS A 57 18.68 5.11 -3.23
CA LYS A 57 19.64 4.72 -4.28
C LYS A 57 19.78 3.19 -4.32
N GLY A 58 19.49 2.60 -5.46
CA GLY A 58 19.44 1.14 -5.62
C GLY A 58 18.32 0.54 -4.75
N PHE A 59 18.64 -0.55 -4.02
CA PHE A 59 17.65 -1.26 -3.20
C PHE A 59 17.86 -1.05 -1.69
N VAL A 60 18.93 -0.39 -1.25
CA VAL A 60 19.31 -0.30 0.16
C VAL A 60 18.90 1.05 0.78
N PRO A 61 17.87 1.07 1.62
CA PRO A 61 17.46 2.27 2.33
C PRO A 61 18.39 2.57 3.52
N ARG A 62 18.60 3.86 3.82
CA ARG A 62 19.41 4.31 4.95
C ARG A 62 18.57 4.69 6.15
N ALA A 63 17.55 5.49 5.93
CA ALA A 63 16.73 6.08 6.97
C ALA A 63 15.24 6.04 6.59
N THR A 64 14.37 6.23 7.58
CA THR A 64 12.93 6.39 7.39
C THR A 64 12.34 7.30 8.46
N THR A 65 11.26 8.00 8.14
CA THR A 65 10.43 8.72 9.12
C THR A 65 9.29 7.84 9.66
N THR A 66 9.01 6.70 9.03
CA THR A 66 7.83 5.89 9.38
C THR A 66 7.95 5.17 10.71
N GLY A 67 9.16 4.84 11.16
CA GLY A 67 9.37 4.14 12.44
C GLY A 67 9.31 5.01 13.69
N SER A 68 9.42 6.34 13.53
CA SER A 68 9.60 7.27 14.65
C SER A 68 9.02 8.67 14.44
N LYS A 69 8.45 8.97 13.25
CA LYS A 69 8.00 10.30 12.78
C LYS A 69 9.13 11.34 12.60
N ASP A 70 10.29 11.16 13.20
CA ASP A 70 11.55 11.83 12.86
C ASP A 70 12.40 10.95 11.92
N SER A 71 13.38 11.54 11.23
CA SER A 71 14.27 10.78 10.35
C SER A 71 15.29 10.00 11.17
N VAL A 72 15.23 8.68 11.10
CA VAL A 72 16.10 7.78 11.87
C VAL A 72 16.69 6.70 10.97
N ALA A 73 17.95 6.40 11.18
CA ALA A 73 18.60 5.25 10.54
C ALA A 73 17.82 3.97 10.85
N ILE A 74 17.54 3.17 9.81
CA ILE A 74 16.65 2.01 9.95
C ILE A 74 17.17 1.01 10.99
N ASP A 75 18.48 0.86 11.10
CA ASP A 75 19.13 -0.02 12.06
C ASP A 75 18.93 0.42 13.53
N LYS A 76 18.68 1.71 13.79
CA LYS A 76 18.40 2.24 15.13
C LYS A 76 16.93 2.13 15.57
N ILE A 77 16.02 1.69 14.70
CA ILE A 77 14.60 1.53 15.02
C ILE A 77 14.37 0.14 15.62
N PRO A 78 13.90 -0.01 16.87
CA PRO A 78 13.68 -1.31 17.52
C PRO A 78 12.37 -1.96 17.07
N GLN A 79 12.14 -2.05 15.77
CA GLN A 79 10.97 -2.66 15.13
C GLN A 79 11.32 -2.98 13.67
N SER A 80 10.66 -3.98 13.08
CA SER A 80 10.84 -4.37 11.68
C SER A 80 10.31 -3.29 10.74
N VAL A 81 11.17 -2.78 9.86
CA VAL A 81 10.84 -1.79 8.84
C VAL A 81 11.41 -2.23 7.50
N SER A 82 10.59 -2.21 6.46
CA SER A 82 11.01 -2.37 5.06
C SER A 82 10.78 -1.07 4.31
N VAL A 83 11.64 -0.79 3.34
CA VAL A 83 11.47 0.35 2.43
C VAL A 83 11.67 -0.12 1.00
N VAL A 84 10.70 0.15 0.16
CA VAL A 84 10.73 -0.13 -1.28
C VAL A 84 10.88 1.21 -2.02
N GLY A 85 12.08 1.49 -2.53
CA GLY A 85 12.38 2.72 -3.27
C GLY A 85 11.94 2.66 -4.74
N ARG A 86 12.02 3.81 -5.42
CA ARG A 86 11.65 3.91 -6.85
C ARG A 86 12.44 2.94 -7.73
N ASP A 87 13.77 2.84 -7.52
CA ASP A 87 14.61 1.92 -8.28
C ASP A 87 14.13 0.46 -8.18
N GLN A 88 13.69 0.03 -7.00
CA GLN A 88 13.17 -1.32 -6.79
C GLN A 88 11.78 -1.48 -7.43
N MET A 89 10.88 -0.50 -7.31
CA MET A 89 9.58 -0.52 -7.97
C MET A 89 9.73 -0.62 -9.50
N ASP A 90 10.66 0.13 -10.07
CA ASP A 90 10.95 0.13 -11.51
C ASP A 90 11.61 -1.17 -11.97
N ALA A 91 12.50 -1.75 -11.15
CA ALA A 91 13.11 -3.04 -11.44
C ALA A 91 12.07 -4.17 -11.49
N LEU A 92 11.07 -4.11 -10.61
CA LEU A 92 9.96 -5.07 -10.57
C LEU A 92 8.88 -4.81 -11.64
N GLY A 93 8.93 -3.68 -12.35
CA GLY A 93 7.91 -3.26 -13.31
C GLY A 93 6.55 -2.97 -12.67
N ALA A 94 6.54 -2.53 -11.40
CA ALA A 94 5.34 -2.34 -10.62
C ALA A 94 4.54 -1.11 -11.11
N GLN A 95 3.32 -1.33 -11.58
CA GLN A 95 2.38 -0.29 -11.99
C GLN A 95 1.37 0.07 -10.88
N LYS A 96 1.22 -0.80 -9.87
CA LYS A 96 0.37 -0.64 -8.70
C LYS A 96 1.19 -0.77 -7.41
N ILE A 97 0.67 -0.21 -6.34
CA ILE A 97 1.30 -0.27 -5.01
C ILE A 97 1.42 -1.72 -4.51
N ASP A 98 0.38 -2.52 -4.66
CA ASP A 98 0.37 -3.92 -4.25
C ASP A 98 1.37 -4.77 -5.05
N GLU A 99 1.62 -4.44 -6.32
CA GLU A 99 2.66 -5.06 -7.13
C GLU A 99 4.07 -4.78 -6.59
N ALA A 100 4.32 -3.55 -6.14
CA ALA A 100 5.61 -3.15 -5.56
C ALA A 100 5.94 -3.91 -4.26
N LEU A 101 4.92 -4.35 -3.51
CA LEU A 101 5.08 -5.01 -2.22
C LEU A 101 5.16 -6.54 -2.29
N ARG A 102 5.09 -7.16 -3.47
CA ARG A 102 5.12 -8.62 -3.66
C ARG A 102 6.41 -9.30 -3.16
N TYR A 103 7.49 -8.55 -2.94
CA TYR A 103 8.79 -9.03 -2.47
C TYR A 103 9.09 -8.62 -1.02
N THR A 104 8.14 -7.98 -0.35
CA THR A 104 8.29 -7.47 1.03
C THR A 104 7.88 -8.53 2.05
N PRO A 105 8.70 -8.85 3.07
CA PRO A 105 8.35 -9.84 4.07
C PRO A 105 7.16 -9.40 4.92
N GLY A 106 6.37 -10.37 5.39
CA GLY A 106 5.21 -10.12 6.24
C GLY A 106 4.01 -9.50 5.52
N VAL A 107 4.12 -9.16 4.22
CA VAL A 107 3.05 -8.57 3.41
C VAL A 107 2.49 -9.61 2.45
N LEU A 108 1.18 -9.85 2.51
CA LEU A 108 0.45 -10.57 1.48
C LEU A 108 -0.25 -9.53 0.60
N ALA A 109 0.29 -9.32 -0.59
CA ALA A 109 -0.24 -8.43 -1.61
C ALA A 109 -1.09 -9.23 -2.60
N GLN A 110 -2.17 -8.62 -3.09
CA GLN A 110 -3.09 -9.22 -4.07
C GLN A 110 -3.68 -10.58 -3.63
N PRO A 111 -4.21 -10.68 -2.41
CA PRO A 111 -4.74 -11.94 -1.88
C PRO A 111 -5.90 -12.52 -2.70
N PHE A 112 -6.57 -11.69 -3.50
CA PHE A 112 -7.68 -12.06 -4.39
C PHE A 112 -7.32 -12.06 -5.87
N GLY A 113 -6.05 -11.87 -6.22
CA GLY A 113 -5.58 -11.71 -7.60
C GLY A 113 -5.59 -10.26 -8.06
N VAL A 114 -5.89 -10.05 -9.34
CA VAL A 114 -5.94 -8.70 -9.93
C VAL A 114 -7.20 -7.98 -9.48
N ASP A 115 -7.03 -6.72 -9.09
CA ASP A 115 -8.10 -5.81 -8.75
C ASP A 115 -7.62 -4.39 -9.09
N ASN A 116 -8.34 -3.67 -9.94
CA ASN A 116 -7.87 -2.38 -10.47
C ASN A 116 -8.41 -1.17 -9.71
N ASP A 117 -9.35 -1.35 -8.80
CA ASP A 117 -9.93 -0.30 -7.96
C ASP A 117 -9.44 -0.30 -6.51
N THR A 118 -8.79 -1.40 -6.06
CA THR A 118 -8.31 -1.55 -4.68
C THR A 118 -6.89 -2.12 -4.64
N ASN A 119 -6.10 -1.65 -3.66
CA ASN A 119 -4.79 -2.21 -3.30
C ASN A 119 -4.94 -3.06 -2.03
N TRP A 120 -5.33 -4.33 -2.19
CA TRP A 120 -5.53 -5.25 -1.06
C TRP A 120 -4.20 -5.66 -0.42
N LEU A 121 -4.08 -5.43 0.89
CA LEU A 121 -2.86 -5.69 1.65
C LEU A 121 -3.16 -6.33 3.00
N TYR A 122 -2.44 -7.41 3.32
CA TYR A 122 -2.42 -8.00 4.66
C TYR A 122 -1.00 -7.93 5.22
N ILE A 123 -0.86 -7.57 6.49
CA ILE A 123 0.44 -7.53 7.19
C ILE A 123 0.38 -8.47 8.39
N ARG A 124 1.32 -9.42 8.48
CA ARG A 124 1.37 -10.44 9.55
C ARG A 124 0.03 -11.19 9.74
N GLY A 125 -0.75 -11.31 8.65
CA GLY A 125 -2.06 -11.97 8.64
C GLY A 125 -3.25 -11.08 9.02
N PHE A 126 -3.07 -9.77 9.17
CA PHE A 126 -4.16 -8.83 9.45
C PHE A 126 -4.39 -7.90 8.24
N ASP A 127 -5.65 -7.71 7.90
CA ASP A 127 -6.04 -6.82 6.79
C ASP A 127 -5.67 -5.38 7.10
N ALA A 128 -4.78 -4.83 6.27
CA ALA A 128 -4.26 -3.46 6.38
C ALA A 128 -4.89 -2.49 5.37
N THR A 129 -5.79 -2.96 4.52
CA THR A 129 -6.34 -2.20 3.38
C THR A 129 -7.05 -0.92 3.84
N ALA A 130 -7.93 -1.02 4.86
CA ALA A 130 -8.79 0.09 5.27
C ALA A 130 -8.12 1.07 6.25
N ASN A 131 -7.34 0.59 7.21
CA ASN A 131 -6.83 1.37 8.34
C ASN A 131 -5.32 1.27 8.55
N GLY A 132 -4.64 0.46 7.74
CA GLY A 132 -3.18 0.28 7.77
C GLY A 132 -2.43 1.10 6.72
N THR A 133 -3.09 1.92 5.91
CA THR A 133 -2.46 2.71 4.85
C THR A 133 -2.32 4.18 5.25
N TYR A 134 -1.19 4.78 4.89
CA TYR A 134 -0.83 6.17 5.18
C TYR A 134 -0.23 6.80 3.92
N LEU A 135 -0.41 8.10 3.77
CA LEU A 135 0.25 8.91 2.76
C LEU A 135 0.97 10.07 3.49
N ASP A 136 2.29 10.16 3.31
CA ASP A 136 3.12 11.20 3.92
C ASP A 136 2.97 11.30 5.44
N GLY A 137 2.79 10.14 6.11
CA GLY A 137 2.62 10.03 7.56
C GLY A 137 1.23 10.32 8.10
N LEU A 138 0.27 10.73 7.26
CA LEU A 138 -1.13 10.92 7.60
C LEU A 138 -1.98 9.72 7.15
N GLN A 139 -2.93 9.29 7.98
CA GLN A 139 -3.72 8.10 7.71
C GLN A 139 -4.57 8.23 6.44
N ASN A 140 -4.56 7.21 5.60
CA ASN A 140 -5.41 7.08 4.43
C ASN A 140 -6.59 6.15 4.78
N PHE A 141 -7.41 6.58 5.74
CA PHE A 141 -8.51 5.80 6.29
C PHE A 141 -9.60 5.57 5.24
N SER A 142 -10.15 4.35 5.20
CA SER A 142 -11.33 4.02 4.41
C SER A 142 -12.40 3.32 5.25
N TYR A 143 -13.66 3.49 4.84
CA TYR A 143 -14.82 2.81 5.41
C TYR A 143 -15.86 2.58 4.32
N GLY A 144 -16.46 1.40 4.28
CA GLY A 144 -17.31 0.99 3.17
C GLY A 144 -16.53 1.03 1.84
N PHE A 145 -17.08 1.65 0.82
CA PHE A 145 -16.42 1.88 -0.46
C PHE A 145 -15.73 3.26 -0.55
N GLY A 146 -15.71 4.01 0.58
CA GLY A 146 -15.14 5.34 0.69
C GLY A 146 -13.70 5.31 1.17
N GLY A 147 -12.76 5.62 0.28
CA GLY A 147 -11.33 5.72 0.56
C GLY A 147 -10.59 6.35 -0.61
N PHE A 148 -9.26 6.45 -0.51
CA PHE A 148 -8.41 7.04 -1.54
C PHE A 148 -7.49 5.97 -2.14
N LEU A 149 -7.51 5.85 -3.46
CA LEU A 149 -6.59 5.03 -4.21
C LEU A 149 -5.28 5.80 -4.45
N ILE A 150 -4.15 5.17 -4.17
CA ILE A 150 -2.82 5.75 -4.41
C ILE A 150 -2.23 5.10 -5.66
N ASP A 151 -1.82 5.93 -6.62
CA ASP A 151 -1.11 5.47 -7.82
C ASP A 151 0.40 5.44 -7.57
N SER A 152 1.06 4.36 -7.97
CA SER A 152 2.48 4.14 -7.73
C SER A 152 3.39 5.15 -8.43
N PHE A 153 2.95 5.80 -9.52
CA PHE A 153 3.75 6.76 -10.27
C PHE A 153 4.03 8.05 -9.47
N GLY A 154 3.07 8.48 -8.65
CA GLY A 154 3.21 9.66 -7.77
C GLY A 154 4.06 9.43 -6.52
N ILE A 155 4.52 8.18 -6.28
CA ILE A 155 5.18 7.77 -5.04
C ILE A 155 6.70 7.64 -5.27
N GLU A 156 7.49 8.21 -4.36
CA GLU A 156 8.95 8.10 -4.34
C GLU A 156 9.41 6.79 -3.70
N ARG A 157 8.75 6.39 -2.61
CA ARG A 157 9.05 5.17 -1.86
C ARG A 157 7.86 4.70 -1.03
N ILE A 158 7.87 3.44 -0.66
CA ILE A 158 6.87 2.81 0.20
C ILE A 158 7.57 2.28 1.42
N ASP A 159 7.17 2.74 2.60
CA ASP A 159 7.69 2.27 3.87
C ASP A 159 6.67 1.34 4.53
N VAL A 160 7.10 0.17 5.00
CA VAL A 160 6.27 -0.79 5.71
C VAL A 160 6.81 -0.96 7.13
N LEU A 161 6.06 -0.47 8.11
CA LEU A 161 6.34 -0.71 9.53
C LEU A 161 5.51 -1.90 9.98
N ARG A 162 6.16 -3.03 10.31
CA ARG A 162 5.49 -4.27 10.69
C ARG A 162 5.30 -4.35 12.20
N GLY A 163 4.11 -4.80 12.62
CA GLY A 163 3.68 -4.80 14.01
C GLY A 163 3.02 -3.49 14.44
N PRO A 164 2.55 -3.38 15.68
CA PRO A 164 1.77 -2.25 16.17
C PRO A 164 2.44 -0.90 16.00
N ALA A 165 1.71 0.06 15.41
CA ALA A 165 2.13 1.44 15.19
C ALA A 165 1.34 2.47 16.01
N SER A 166 0.38 2.02 16.81
CA SER A 166 -0.59 2.91 17.48
C SER A 166 0.05 3.92 18.44
N ALA A 167 1.20 3.62 19.02
CA ALA A 167 1.93 4.54 19.90
C ALA A 167 2.43 5.82 19.23
N LEU A 168 2.45 5.87 17.89
CA LEU A 168 2.79 7.06 17.10
C LEU A 168 1.67 7.49 16.15
N TYR A 169 0.93 6.51 15.63
CA TYR A 169 -0.04 6.71 14.56
C TYR A 169 -1.50 6.60 15.01
N GLY A 170 -1.77 6.34 16.29
CA GLY A 170 -3.12 6.19 16.83
C GLY A 170 -3.80 4.91 16.38
N GLY A 171 -5.13 4.93 16.26
CA GLY A 171 -5.89 3.77 15.82
C GLY A 171 -5.39 3.25 14.46
N ALA A 172 -4.79 2.05 14.45
CA ALA A 172 -4.13 1.48 13.29
C ALA A 172 -4.25 -0.05 13.27
N ASN A 173 -3.91 -0.64 12.12
CA ASN A 173 -3.89 -2.08 11.92
C ASN A 173 -2.93 -2.79 12.87
N PRO A 174 -3.33 -3.91 13.50
CA PRO A 174 -2.46 -4.66 14.41
C PRO A 174 -1.19 -5.21 13.74
N GLY A 175 -1.27 -5.62 12.49
CA GLY A 175 -0.15 -6.19 11.74
C GLY A 175 0.91 -5.17 11.34
N GLY A 176 0.54 -3.88 11.27
CA GLY A 176 1.45 -2.82 10.84
C GLY A 176 0.80 -1.77 9.93
N ILE A 177 1.64 -0.90 9.40
CA ILE A 177 1.22 0.16 8.47
C ILE A 177 2.09 0.18 7.22
N VAL A 178 1.49 0.63 6.10
CA VAL A 178 2.17 0.98 4.86
C VAL A 178 2.07 2.49 4.68
N ASN A 179 3.20 3.17 4.64
CA ASN A 179 3.27 4.61 4.45
C ASN A 179 3.83 4.92 3.06
N TYR A 180 3.02 5.50 2.22
CA TYR A 180 3.39 5.96 0.89
C TYR A 180 4.01 7.35 1.00
N ILE A 181 5.18 7.54 0.43
CA ILE A 181 5.89 8.81 0.44
C ILE A 181 5.80 9.43 -0.95
N SER A 182 5.13 10.57 -1.06
CA SER A 182 4.94 11.29 -2.31
C SER A 182 6.27 11.80 -2.88
N LYS A 183 6.36 11.94 -4.19
CA LYS A 183 7.45 12.64 -4.87
C LYS A 183 7.43 14.12 -4.50
N ARG A 184 8.58 14.65 -4.06
CA ARG A 184 8.78 16.05 -3.62
C ARG A 184 9.75 16.78 -4.51
N PRO A 185 9.72 18.12 -4.55
CA PRO A 185 10.76 18.93 -5.20
C PRO A 185 12.13 18.64 -4.57
N THR A 186 13.16 18.47 -5.40
CA THR A 186 14.54 18.26 -4.97
C THR A 186 15.42 19.50 -5.16
N GLY A 187 14.89 20.51 -5.87
CA GLY A 187 15.68 21.64 -6.30
C GLY A 187 16.67 21.34 -7.43
N GLU A 188 16.68 20.11 -7.93
CA GLU A 188 17.48 19.70 -9.07
C GLU A 188 16.63 19.70 -10.35
N ARG A 189 17.29 19.92 -11.50
CA ARG A 189 16.63 19.83 -12.79
C ARG A 189 16.26 18.38 -13.08
N LEU A 190 14.97 18.10 -13.15
CA LEU A 190 14.40 16.81 -13.51
C LEU A 190 13.56 16.96 -14.77
N ARG A 191 13.82 16.13 -15.77
CA ARG A 191 13.03 16.02 -16.99
C ARG A 191 12.95 14.54 -17.34
N TYR A 192 11.82 13.94 -17.07
CA TYR A 192 11.59 12.50 -17.27
C TYR A 192 10.28 12.28 -18.02
N LEU A 193 10.32 11.41 -19.00
CA LEU A 193 9.16 10.95 -19.76
C LEU A 193 9.26 9.44 -19.91
N GLU A 194 8.15 8.73 -19.72
CA GLU A 194 8.07 7.31 -20.01
C GLU A 194 6.75 6.95 -20.71
N ALA A 195 6.81 5.88 -21.50
CA ALA A 195 5.64 5.25 -22.10
C ALA A 195 5.77 3.73 -21.96
N GLY A 196 4.67 3.06 -21.72
CA GLY A 196 4.65 1.61 -21.64
C GLY A 196 3.36 1.01 -22.17
N ILE A 197 3.44 -0.28 -22.50
CA ILE A 197 2.29 -1.09 -22.90
C ILE A 197 2.47 -2.51 -22.37
N ASN A 198 1.40 -3.09 -21.87
CA ASN A 198 1.43 -4.47 -21.42
C ASN A 198 0.82 -5.44 -22.45
N SER A 199 0.99 -6.73 -22.21
CA SER A 199 0.52 -7.80 -23.09
C SER A 199 -1.00 -7.94 -23.19
N TYR A 200 -1.76 -7.21 -22.40
CA TYR A 200 -3.22 -7.17 -22.47
C TYR A 200 -3.75 -6.07 -23.39
N GLY A 201 -2.89 -5.09 -23.74
CA GLY A 201 -3.27 -3.92 -24.52
C GLY A 201 -3.51 -2.67 -23.68
N ASN A 202 -3.18 -2.71 -22.39
CA ASN A 202 -3.22 -1.53 -21.53
C ASN A 202 -1.90 -0.77 -21.67
N GLY A 203 -1.99 0.51 -22.08
CA GLY A 203 -0.85 1.38 -22.30
C GLY A 203 -0.89 2.63 -21.43
N TYR A 204 0.27 3.24 -21.18
CA TYR A 204 0.36 4.47 -20.42
C TYR A 204 1.43 5.42 -20.92
N LEU A 205 1.27 6.69 -20.57
CA LEU A 205 2.25 7.76 -20.72
C LEU A 205 2.41 8.47 -19.38
N GLY A 206 3.64 8.57 -18.88
CA GLY A 206 3.98 9.24 -17.64
C GLY A 206 5.05 10.30 -17.82
N PHE A 207 5.01 11.35 -17.01
CA PHE A 207 6.03 12.39 -16.96
C PHE A 207 6.37 12.80 -15.53
N ASP A 208 7.60 13.30 -15.32
CA ASP A 208 8.06 13.82 -14.04
C ASP A 208 9.03 14.98 -14.31
N ILE A 209 8.64 16.18 -13.95
CA ILE A 209 9.34 17.41 -14.26
C ILE A 209 9.52 18.22 -12.98
N GLY A 210 10.76 18.62 -12.69
CA GLY A 210 11.10 19.45 -11.55
C GLY A 210 12.26 20.38 -11.87
N ASP A 211 12.35 21.47 -11.11
CA ASP A 211 13.45 22.44 -11.19
C ASP A 211 13.38 23.46 -10.04
N LYS A 212 14.35 24.35 -9.98
CA LYS A 212 14.28 25.60 -9.22
C LYS A 212 13.50 26.63 -10.05
N ALA A 213 12.45 27.19 -9.45
CA ALA A 213 11.78 28.36 -10.02
C ALA A 213 12.49 29.67 -9.64
N THR A 214 13.02 29.73 -8.40
CA THR A 214 13.86 30.81 -7.86
C THR A 214 14.90 30.23 -6.91
N GLU A 215 15.75 31.05 -6.30
CA GLU A 215 16.70 30.59 -5.27
C GLU A 215 16.01 29.98 -4.04
N THR A 216 14.74 30.31 -3.80
CA THR A 216 13.99 29.89 -2.62
C THR A 216 12.75 29.02 -2.96
N VAL A 217 12.44 28.81 -4.24
CA VAL A 217 11.27 28.06 -4.66
C VAL A 217 11.66 26.94 -5.61
N ASN A 218 11.35 25.71 -5.21
CA ASN A 218 11.48 24.51 -6.02
C ASN A 218 10.09 23.99 -6.42
N TYR A 219 9.99 23.34 -7.56
CA TYR A 219 8.74 22.69 -7.98
C TYR A 219 8.99 21.31 -8.56
N ARG A 220 7.98 20.46 -8.47
CA ARG A 220 7.92 19.18 -9.18
C ARG A 220 6.47 18.90 -9.58
N VAL A 221 6.27 18.45 -10.81
CA VAL A 221 4.97 17.99 -11.29
C VAL A 221 5.17 16.65 -11.95
N ASN A 222 4.46 15.65 -11.49
CA ASN A 222 4.43 14.35 -12.12
C ASN A 222 2.99 13.96 -12.45
N GLY A 223 2.82 13.11 -13.45
CA GLY A 223 1.51 12.65 -13.87
C GLY A 223 1.58 11.46 -14.80
N LYS A 224 0.49 10.71 -14.86
CA LYS A 224 0.34 9.53 -15.70
C LYS A 224 -1.09 9.47 -16.25
N ILE A 225 -1.20 9.11 -17.52
CA ILE A 225 -2.45 8.65 -18.12
C ILE A 225 -2.26 7.21 -18.56
N GLN A 226 -3.25 6.36 -18.31
CA GLN A 226 -3.22 4.93 -18.58
C GLN A 226 -4.60 4.49 -19.09
N GLY A 227 -4.63 3.53 -20.02
CA GLY A 227 -5.89 2.95 -20.46
C GLY A 227 -5.72 1.79 -21.42
N GLY A 228 -6.77 1.00 -21.52
CA GLY A 228 -6.82 -0.19 -22.36
C GLY A 228 -7.47 -1.38 -21.66
N ASP A 229 -7.29 -2.55 -22.25
CA ASP A 229 -7.85 -3.78 -21.73
C ASP A 229 -7.06 -4.32 -20.54
N ASN A 230 -7.74 -5.00 -19.62
CA ASN A 230 -7.17 -5.67 -18.46
C ASN A 230 -7.05 -7.18 -18.67
N TYR A 231 -6.82 -7.93 -17.58
CA TYR A 231 -6.54 -9.36 -17.64
C TYR A 231 -7.76 -10.20 -18.03
N THR A 232 -8.95 -9.86 -17.52
CA THR A 232 -10.18 -10.62 -17.74
C THR A 232 -10.95 -10.12 -18.98
N ASP A 233 -11.82 -10.95 -19.50
CA ASP A 233 -12.58 -10.65 -20.72
C ASP A 233 -13.38 -9.34 -20.55
N PHE A 234 -13.32 -8.46 -21.54
CA PHE A 234 -13.91 -7.11 -21.65
C PHE A 234 -13.68 -6.15 -20.47
N SER A 235 -12.90 -6.52 -19.48
CA SER A 235 -12.44 -5.57 -18.46
C SER A 235 -11.50 -4.55 -19.08
N LYS A 236 -11.69 -3.29 -18.74
CA LYS A 236 -10.89 -2.16 -19.25
C LYS A 236 -10.84 -1.06 -18.22
N GLU A 237 -9.84 -0.20 -18.34
CA GLU A 237 -9.72 0.98 -17.50
C GLU A 237 -9.28 2.23 -18.29
N PHE A 238 -9.62 3.38 -17.76
CA PHE A 238 -8.96 4.65 -18.00
C PHE A 238 -8.59 5.28 -16.67
N ARG A 239 -7.32 5.66 -16.52
CA ARG A 239 -6.79 6.29 -15.29
C ARG A 239 -5.99 7.52 -15.64
N GLY A 240 -6.28 8.64 -14.99
CA GLY A 240 -5.51 9.86 -15.06
C GLY A 240 -5.07 10.29 -13.67
N VAL A 241 -3.78 10.59 -13.52
CA VAL A 241 -3.21 11.07 -12.25
C VAL A 241 -2.32 12.26 -12.50
N ILE A 242 -2.40 13.30 -11.67
CA ILE A 242 -1.48 14.43 -11.66
C ILE A 242 -1.16 14.84 -10.23
N SER A 243 0.13 15.03 -9.93
CA SER A 243 0.64 15.36 -8.60
C SER A 243 1.61 16.53 -8.68
N PRO A 244 1.13 17.78 -8.62
CA PRO A 244 1.99 18.95 -8.49
C PRO A 244 2.47 19.13 -7.04
N SER A 245 3.69 19.61 -6.88
CA SER A 245 4.26 20.00 -5.60
C SER A 245 5.16 21.22 -5.72
N ILE A 246 5.18 22.06 -4.68
CA ILE A 246 5.98 23.27 -4.60
C ILE A 246 6.60 23.33 -3.22
N GLU A 247 7.90 23.59 -3.16
CA GLU A 247 8.64 23.84 -1.93
C GLU A 247 9.09 25.30 -1.89
N TYR A 248 8.80 26.00 -0.79
CA TYR A 248 9.35 27.30 -0.46
C TYR A 248 10.33 27.16 0.68
N LYS A 249 11.59 27.45 0.41
CA LYS A 249 12.71 27.36 1.34
C LYS A 249 13.47 28.68 1.37
N PRO A 250 13.03 29.66 2.19
CA PRO A 250 13.63 30.98 2.26
C PRO A 250 15.05 30.96 2.84
N ASP A 251 15.34 29.99 3.71
CA ASP A 251 16.62 29.77 4.37
C ASP A 251 16.81 28.28 4.71
N GLU A 252 17.90 27.92 5.36
CA GLU A 252 18.18 26.52 5.73
C GLU A 252 17.33 26.01 6.89
N SER A 253 16.75 26.90 7.69
CA SER A 253 15.97 26.57 8.88
C SER A 253 14.49 26.40 8.60
N THR A 254 13.96 26.95 7.50
CA THR A 254 12.53 27.00 7.21
C THR A 254 12.21 26.35 5.88
N SER A 255 11.23 25.46 5.85
CA SER A 255 10.65 24.90 4.63
C SER A 255 9.14 24.81 4.70
N LEU A 256 8.48 25.02 3.57
CA LEU A 256 7.05 24.79 3.35
C LEU A 256 6.88 24.06 2.02
N THR A 257 6.43 22.81 2.08
CA THR A 257 6.15 22.01 0.90
C THR A 257 4.63 21.83 0.74
N ILE A 258 4.07 22.30 -0.36
CA ILE A 258 2.67 22.07 -0.74
C ILE A 258 2.62 20.86 -1.67
N LEU A 259 1.74 19.92 -1.37
CA LEU A 259 1.53 18.69 -2.12
C LEU A 259 0.07 18.62 -2.54
N ALA A 260 -0.20 18.29 -3.81
CA ALA A 260 -1.54 18.01 -4.28
C ALA A 260 -1.53 16.77 -5.17
N ASN A 261 -2.67 16.07 -5.21
CA ASN A 261 -2.90 14.94 -6.11
C ASN A 261 -4.35 14.97 -6.59
N TYR A 262 -4.53 14.77 -7.89
CA TYR A 262 -5.83 14.50 -8.47
C TYR A 262 -5.77 13.18 -9.23
N THR A 263 -6.77 12.32 -9.02
CA THR A 263 -6.92 11.04 -9.72
C THR A 263 -8.34 10.91 -10.24
N HIS A 264 -8.46 10.49 -11.49
CA HIS A 264 -9.70 10.02 -12.08
C HIS A 264 -9.52 8.59 -12.57
N LEU A 265 -10.47 7.72 -12.25
CA LEU A 265 -10.49 6.32 -12.65
C LEU A 265 -11.89 5.97 -13.15
N ASP A 266 -11.97 5.46 -14.38
CA ASP A 266 -13.16 4.89 -15.00
C ASP A 266 -12.82 3.47 -15.44
N LEU A 267 -13.57 2.47 -15.00
CA LEU A 267 -13.28 1.08 -15.35
C LEU A 267 -14.53 0.21 -15.50
N THR A 268 -14.36 -0.91 -16.18
CA THR A 268 -15.19 -2.10 -16.10
C THR A 268 -14.44 -3.14 -15.28
N HIS A 269 -15.06 -3.71 -14.24
CA HIS A 269 -14.41 -4.58 -13.27
C HIS A 269 -13.81 -5.84 -13.89
N ASP A 270 -12.83 -6.41 -13.20
CA ASP A 270 -12.18 -7.67 -13.56
C ASP A 270 -13.06 -8.92 -13.29
N GLY A 271 -14.32 -8.76 -12.92
CA GLY A 271 -15.31 -9.82 -12.78
C GLY A 271 -15.15 -10.76 -11.60
N GLY A 272 -14.21 -10.54 -10.77
CA GLY A 272 -14.02 -10.85 -9.37
C GLY A 272 -14.12 -12.26 -8.87
N PHE A 273 -14.97 -12.42 -7.90
CA PHE A 273 -14.95 -13.49 -6.93
C PHE A 273 -15.73 -14.72 -7.41
N LEU A 274 -15.08 -15.88 -7.41
CA LEU A 274 -15.62 -17.12 -7.92
C LEU A 274 -15.73 -18.20 -6.81
N PRO A 275 -16.62 -19.22 -6.95
CA PRO A 275 -16.71 -20.27 -5.96
C PRO A 275 -15.46 -21.18 -5.95
N TYR A 276 -15.18 -21.77 -4.79
CA TYR A 276 -14.09 -22.73 -4.59
C TYR A 276 -14.18 -23.93 -5.54
N TYR A 277 -15.38 -24.50 -5.69
CA TYR A 277 -15.64 -25.50 -6.70
C TYR A 277 -15.86 -24.81 -8.05
N GLY A 278 -15.09 -25.19 -9.03
CA GLY A 278 -14.96 -24.52 -10.33
C GLY A 278 -13.66 -23.72 -10.45
N THR A 279 -12.99 -23.36 -9.35
CA THR A 279 -11.67 -22.69 -9.37
C THR A 279 -10.57 -23.60 -8.84
N VAL A 280 -10.53 -23.84 -7.53
CA VAL A 280 -9.55 -24.72 -6.90
C VAL A 280 -9.82 -26.18 -7.27
N VAL A 281 -11.04 -26.64 -7.09
CA VAL A 281 -11.49 -27.99 -7.44
C VAL A 281 -12.40 -27.93 -8.67
N PRO A 282 -12.11 -28.71 -9.71
CA PRO A 282 -12.99 -28.77 -10.89
C PRO A 282 -14.36 -29.35 -10.53
N THR A 283 -15.40 -28.87 -11.20
CA THR A 283 -16.76 -29.46 -11.16
C THR A 283 -16.91 -30.51 -12.24
N GLU A 284 -18.11 -31.08 -12.40
CA GLU A 284 -18.45 -31.96 -13.54
C GLU A 284 -18.30 -31.26 -14.89
N PHE A 285 -18.36 -29.91 -14.93
CA PHE A 285 -18.17 -29.09 -16.13
C PHE A 285 -16.68 -28.66 -16.32
N GLY A 286 -15.80 -29.03 -15.39
CA GLY A 286 -14.39 -28.63 -15.39
C GLY A 286 -14.08 -27.44 -14.49
N LYS A 287 -13.11 -26.61 -14.90
CA LYS A 287 -12.76 -25.35 -14.24
C LYS A 287 -13.31 -24.15 -15.00
N ILE A 288 -13.77 -23.17 -14.25
CA ILE A 288 -14.13 -21.84 -14.76
C ILE A 288 -12.87 -21.20 -15.35
N SER A 289 -12.98 -20.55 -16.50
CA SER A 289 -11.83 -19.85 -17.10
C SER A 289 -11.30 -18.75 -16.19
N ARG A 290 -9.99 -18.67 -16.02
CA ARG A 290 -9.36 -17.60 -15.25
C ARG A 290 -9.50 -16.21 -15.89
N LYS A 291 -9.94 -16.17 -17.17
CA LYS A 291 -10.23 -14.92 -17.87
C LYS A 291 -11.70 -14.56 -17.90
N ALA A 292 -12.57 -15.48 -17.46
CA ALA A 292 -14.02 -15.23 -17.47
C ALA A 292 -14.35 -14.05 -16.55
N ASN A 293 -15.15 -13.14 -17.08
CA ASN A 293 -15.74 -12.03 -16.36
C ASN A 293 -17.27 -12.23 -16.33
N PHE A 294 -17.87 -12.10 -15.18
CA PHE A 294 -19.29 -12.40 -14.98
C PHE A 294 -20.15 -11.20 -14.66
N THR A 295 -19.62 -9.99 -14.80
CA THR A 295 -20.42 -8.77 -14.81
C THR A 295 -21.19 -8.63 -16.13
N GLU A 296 -22.08 -7.66 -16.24
CA GLU A 296 -22.76 -7.32 -17.51
C GLU A 296 -22.05 -6.13 -18.14
N PRO A 297 -21.45 -6.27 -19.34
CA PRO A 297 -20.68 -5.20 -19.98
C PRO A 297 -21.42 -3.87 -20.17
N ASP A 298 -22.74 -3.94 -20.36
CA ASP A 298 -23.60 -2.77 -20.58
C ASP A 298 -24.13 -2.15 -19.27
N VAL A 299 -23.93 -2.81 -18.13
CA VAL A 299 -24.36 -2.35 -16.80
C VAL A 299 -23.17 -1.93 -15.95
N ASP A 300 -22.07 -2.65 -16.09
CA ASP A 300 -20.88 -2.42 -15.28
C ASP A 300 -20.29 -1.05 -15.51
N SER A 301 -20.13 -0.32 -14.42
CA SER A 301 -19.53 1.00 -14.41
C SER A 301 -18.90 1.29 -13.06
N TYR A 302 -17.70 1.83 -13.08
CA TYR A 302 -17.02 2.36 -11.93
C TYR A 302 -16.41 3.70 -12.30
N ASP A 303 -16.74 4.73 -11.54
CA ASP A 303 -16.23 6.09 -11.71
C ASP A 303 -15.74 6.61 -10.36
N ARG A 304 -14.46 6.97 -10.32
CA ARG A 304 -13.82 7.55 -9.11
C ARG A 304 -13.15 8.86 -9.47
N GLU A 305 -13.53 9.91 -8.78
CA GLU A 305 -12.80 11.18 -8.76
C GLU A 305 -12.27 11.45 -7.36
N GLN A 306 -11.00 11.76 -7.23
CA GLN A 306 -10.41 12.11 -5.95
C GLN A 306 -9.41 13.25 -6.05
N LEU A 307 -9.38 14.07 -5.03
CA LEU A 307 -8.45 15.19 -4.86
C LEU A 307 -7.88 15.16 -3.45
N SER A 308 -6.59 15.35 -3.32
CA SER A 308 -5.99 15.71 -2.03
C SER A 308 -5.10 16.94 -2.19
N ILE A 309 -5.07 17.78 -1.17
CA ILE A 309 -4.18 18.92 -1.07
C ILE A 309 -3.74 19.09 0.37
N GLY A 310 -2.46 19.39 0.57
CA GLY A 310 -1.90 19.56 1.88
C GLY A 310 -0.58 20.31 1.86
N TYR A 311 -0.01 20.49 3.03
CA TYR A 311 1.30 21.06 3.18
C TYR A 311 2.08 20.41 4.32
N GLU A 312 3.40 20.43 4.19
CA GLU A 312 4.37 20.12 5.23
C GLU A 312 5.15 21.41 5.52
N PHE A 313 5.06 21.88 6.75
CA PHE A 313 5.84 23.02 7.25
C PHE A 313 6.88 22.53 8.25
N GLU A 314 8.09 23.06 8.16
CA GLU A 314 9.16 22.80 9.11
C GLU A 314 9.93 24.09 9.40
N HIS A 315 10.23 24.31 10.67
CA HIS A 315 11.10 25.40 11.09
C HIS A 315 11.95 24.96 12.29
N THR A 316 13.27 25.10 12.13
CA THR A 316 14.26 24.82 13.18
C THR A 316 14.72 26.15 13.81
N PHE A 317 14.54 26.29 15.11
CA PHE A 317 14.95 27.46 15.89
C PHE A 317 16.46 27.42 16.20
N ASP A 318 17.04 28.55 16.56
CA ASP A 318 18.44 28.64 17.00
C ASP A 318 18.79 27.77 18.23
N SER A 319 17.79 27.29 18.92
CA SER A 319 17.89 26.34 20.04
C SER A 319 17.93 24.86 19.65
N ASP A 320 18.04 24.55 18.35
CA ASP A 320 17.98 23.20 17.77
C ASP A 320 16.64 22.47 18.02
N TRP A 321 15.58 23.21 18.41
CA TRP A 321 14.23 22.68 18.43
C TRP A 321 13.58 22.91 17.07
N THR A 322 12.86 21.90 16.58
CA THR A 322 12.16 21.95 15.31
C THR A 322 10.66 21.79 15.51
N ILE A 323 9.89 22.73 14.96
CA ILE A 323 8.43 22.55 14.84
C ILE A 323 8.11 22.01 13.45
N ARG A 324 7.15 21.09 13.39
CA ARG A 324 6.60 20.59 12.13
C ARG A 324 5.07 20.58 12.18
N GLN A 325 4.50 20.84 11.02
CA GLN A 325 3.07 20.68 10.83
C GLN A 325 2.81 20.01 9.48
N ASN A 326 2.08 18.91 9.50
CA ASN A 326 1.62 18.22 8.32
C ASN A 326 0.10 18.29 8.26
N VAL A 327 -0.45 18.87 7.19
CA VAL A 327 -1.89 19.06 7.02
C VAL A 327 -2.33 18.53 5.66
N ARG A 328 -3.46 17.82 5.62
CA ARG A 328 -4.06 17.35 4.36
C ARG A 328 -5.57 17.38 4.42
N TYR A 329 -6.18 17.92 3.37
CA TYR A 329 -7.58 17.76 3.02
C TYR A 329 -7.69 16.77 1.86
N GLY A 330 -8.69 15.88 1.91
CA GLY A 330 -9.00 14.92 0.86
C GLY A 330 -10.49 14.91 0.55
N PHE A 331 -10.80 14.77 -0.73
CA PHE A 331 -12.15 14.58 -1.28
C PHE A 331 -12.14 13.41 -2.24
N ALA A 332 -13.13 12.53 -2.14
CA ALA A 332 -13.36 11.47 -3.13
C ALA A 332 -14.86 11.29 -3.39
N ASN A 333 -15.20 11.04 -4.65
CA ASN A 333 -16.52 10.61 -5.08
C ASN A 333 -16.36 9.30 -5.86
N VAL A 334 -17.11 8.28 -5.47
CA VAL A 334 -17.03 6.94 -6.05
C VAL A 334 -18.43 6.47 -6.37
N ARG A 335 -18.64 6.04 -7.59
CA ARG A 335 -19.90 5.47 -8.06
C ARG A 335 -19.65 4.14 -8.73
N GLU A 336 -20.39 3.14 -8.35
CA GLU A 336 -20.32 1.81 -8.90
C GLU A 336 -21.70 1.26 -9.20
N HIS A 337 -21.80 0.52 -10.30
CA HIS A 337 -22.89 -0.39 -10.58
C HIS A 337 -22.32 -1.61 -11.27
N SER A 338 -22.36 -2.77 -10.63
CA SER A 338 -21.74 -3.99 -11.13
C SER A 338 -22.59 -5.23 -10.81
N LEU A 339 -22.34 -6.30 -11.53
CA LEU A 339 -22.84 -7.64 -11.18
C LEU A 339 -21.65 -8.53 -10.86
N TYR A 340 -21.65 -9.15 -9.70
CA TYR A 340 -20.61 -10.09 -9.34
C TYR A 340 -21.19 -11.45 -8.92
N PRO A 341 -20.50 -12.57 -9.23
CA PRO A 341 -20.96 -13.90 -8.87
C PRO A 341 -20.83 -14.12 -7.36
N TYR A 342 -21.77 -14.89 -6.81
CA TYR A 342 -21.75 -15.31 -5.41
C TYR A 342 -22.29 -16.75 -5.27
N GLY A 343 -21.43 -17.71 -5.59
CA GLY A 343 -21.81 -19.12 -5.63
C GLY A 343 -22.55 -19.54 -6.89
N TYR A 344 -23.01 -20.78 -6.92
CA TYR A 344 -23.84 -21.33 -8.00
C TYR A 344 -25.32 -20.98 -7.79
N ASP A 345 -26.13 -21.22 -8.82
CA ASP A 345 -27.55 -20.94 -8.79
C ASP A 345 -28.21 -21.48 -7.49
N GLY A 346 -29.05 -20.65 -6.88
CA GLY A 346 -29.54 -20.85 -5.52
C GLY A 346 -28.55 -20.57 -4.41
N PHE A 347 -27.46 -19.86 -4.70
CA PHE A 347 -26.35 -19.54 -3.76
C PHE A 347 -25.69 -20.80 -3.20
N LEU A 348 -25.57 -21.84 -4.03
CA LEU A 348 -24.93 -23.08 -3.65
C LEU A 348 -23.41 -23.00 -3.72
N MET A 349 -22.72 -23.73 -2.85
CA MET A 349 -21.26 -23.86 -2.85
C MET A 349 -20.77 -24.69 -4.06
N GLN A 350 -21.59 -25.64 -4.53
CA GLN A 350 -21.31 -26.50 -5.67
C GLN A 350 -22.47 -26.43 -6.66
N PRO A 351 -22.26 -26.66 -7.96
CA PRO A 351 -23.33 -26.71 -8.92
C PRO A 351 -24.26 -27.89 -8.62
N ALA A 352 -25.54 -27.67 -8.77
CA ALA A 352 -26.49 -28.81 -8.86
C ALA A 352 -26.20 -29.63 -10.13
N ALA A 353 -26.49 -30.92 -10.11
CA ALA A 353 -26.20 -31.80 -11.24
C ALA A 353 -26.83 -31.28 -12.55
N GLY A 354 -26.00 -31.12 -13.57
CA GLY A 354 -26.37 -30.58 -14.88
C GLY A 354 -26.67 -29.06 -14.90
N ASN A 355 -26.45 -28.32 -13.81
CA ASN A 355 -26.69 -26.86 -13.73
C ASN A 355 -25.37 -26.07 -13.62
N PRO A 356 -24.84 -25.51 -14.72
CA PRO A 356 -23.57 -24.78 -14.72
C PRO A 356 -23.67 -23.31 -14.28
N TYR A 357 -24.85 -22.82 -13.90
CA TYR A 357 -25.11 -21.40 -13.72
C TYR A 357 -24.64 -20.91 -12.37
N LEU A 358 -24.01 -19.69 -12.37
CA LEU A 358 -23.68 -18.89 -11.19
C LEU A 358 -24.85 -17.99 -10.80
N ALA A 359 -25.09 -17.86 -9.51
CA ALA A 359 -25.88 -16.78 -8.96
C ALA A 359 -25.05 -15.49 -8.99
N ARG A 360 -25.71 -14.37 -9.24
CA ARG A 360 -25.07 -13.04 -9.24
C ARG A 360 -25.80 -12.10 -8.28
N ILE A 361 -25.08 -11.12 -7.80
CA ILE A 361 -25.60 -9.99 -7.04
C ILE A 361 -25.49 -8.75 -7.93
N ASN A 362 -26.62 -8.09 -8.17
CA ASN A 362 -26.67 -6.78 -8.81
C ASN A 362 -26.45 -5.72 -7.73
N PHE A 363 -25.32 -5.06 -7.76
CA PHE A 363 -24.84 -4.16 -6.70
C PHE A 363 -24.62 -2.76 -7.22
N LYS A 364 -25.02 -1.77 -6.43
CA LYS A 364 -24.80 -0.36 -6.74
C LYS A 364 -24.48 0.43 -5.48
N HIS A 365 -23.50 1.35 -5.59
CA HIS A 365 -23.26 2.34 -4.56
C HIS A 365 -22.96 3.74 -5.13
N ASP A 366 -23.22 4.75 -4.32
CA ASP A 366 -22.81 6.15 -4.52
C ASP A 366 -22.21 6.63 -3.19
N THR A 367 -20.96 7.07 -3.23
CA THR A 367 -20.18 7.34 -2.02
C THR A 367 -19.37 8.61 -2.19
N THR A 368 -19.53 9.54 -1.24
CA THR A 368 -18.71 10.77 -1.17
C THR A 368 -17.95 10.79 0.15
N VAL A 369 -16.65 11.06 0.09
CA VAL A 369 -15.76 11.13 1.26
C VAL A 369 -15.11 12.48 1.35
N ASN A 370 -15.02 13.01 2.58
CA ASN A 370 -14.25 14.19 2.93
C ASN A 370 -13.36 13.88 4.12
N THR A 371 -12.08 14.23 4.04
CA THR A 371 -11.12 14.06 5.13
C THR A 371 -10.37 15.35 5.40
N PHE A 372 -10.03 15.58 6.67
CA PHE A 372 -9.10 16.63 7.07
C PHE A 372 -8.22 16.09 8.19
N GLN A 373 -6.92 16.31 8.08
CA GLN A 373 -5.95 15.85 9.07
C GLN A 373 -4.92 16.95 9.31
N ALA A 374 -4.50 17.10 10.56
CA ALA A 374 -3.42 17.99 10.97
C ALA A 374 -2.60 17.33 12.07
N ASP A 375 -1.32 17.12 11.83
CA ASP A 375 -0.35 16.59 12.79
C ASP A 375 0.70 17.67 13.09
N ASN A 376 0.76 18.10 14.35
CA ASN A 376 1.68 19.12 14.84
C ASN A 376 2.74 18.46 15.69
N GLN A 377 4.00 18.75 15.46
CA GLN A 377 5.13 18.12 16.11
C GLN A 377 6.12 19.16 16.62
N LEU A 378 6.71 18.87 17.78
CA LEU A 378 7.84 19.57 18.35
C LEU A 378 8.94 18.54 18.63
N GLU A 379 10.08 18.68 17.97
CA GLU A 379 11.26 17.83 18.13
C GLU A 379 12.42 18.61 18.70
N GLY A 380 13.23 17.98 19.55
CA GLY A 380 14.43 18.60 20.09
C GLY A 380 15.39 17.60 20.71
N LYS A 381 16.64 18.01 20.84
CA LYS A 381 17.68 17.21 21.46
C LYS A 381 18.07 17.81 22.80
N VAL A 382 18.19 16.97 23.82
CA VAL A 382 18.61 17.36 25.18
C VAL A 382 19.57 16.32 25.72
N THR A 383 20.69 16.76 26.31
CA THR A 383 21.65 15.83 26.98
C THR A 383 21.49 15.93 28.49
N THR A 384 21.30 14.81 29.16
CA THR A 384 21.26 14.70 30.62
C THR A 384 22.34 13.75 31.13
N GLY A 385 23.44 14.31 31.61
CA GLY A 385 24.59 13.53 32.02
C GLY A 385 25.24 12.81 30.84
N ALA A 386 25.15 11.49 30.77
CA ALA A 386 25.70 10.65 29.71
C ALA A 386 24.63 10.13 28.74
N ILE A 387 23.43 10.70 28.75
CA ILE A 387 22.31 10.27 27.93
C ILE A 387 21.94 11.41 26.97
N ASP A 388 21.92 11.11 25.70
CA ASP A 388 21.37 11.99 24.64
C ASP A 388 19.92 11.61 24.38
N HIS A 389 19.01 12.54 24.62
CA HIS A 389 17.57 12.40 24.40
C HIS A 389 17.18 13.05 23.07
N ASN A 390 16.53 12.30 22.19
CA ASN A 390 15.85 12.82 21.01
C ASN A 390 14.34 12.81 21.32
N LEU A 391 13.82 13.95 21.69
CA LEU A 391 12.45 14.14 22.15
C LEU A 391 11.54 14.52 20.99
N LEU A 392 10.35 13.90 20.93
CA LEU A 392 9.28 14.26 20.01
C LEU A 392 7.97 14.38 20.80
N PHE A 393 7.28 15.49 20.65
CA PHE A 393 5.93 15.72 21.15
C PHE A 393 5.02 16.02 19.99
N GLY A 394 3.78 15.48 20.01
CA GLY A 394 2.85 15.74 18.94
C GLY A 394 1.40 15.81 19.37
N ALA A 395 0.61 16.53 18.57
CA ALA A 395 -0.83 16.63 18.68
C ALA A 395 -1.46 16.53 17.29
N GLU A 396 -2.38 15.59 17.14
CA GLU A 396 -2.99 15.25 15.87
C GLU A 396 -4.50 15.39 15.94
N TYR A 397 -5.10 15.94 14.89
CA TYR A 397 -6.53 15.93 14.66
C TYR A 397 -6.85 15.26 13.35
N ARG A 398 -7.88 14.41 13.33
CA ARG A 398 -8.42 13.74 12.13
C ARG A 398 -9.92 13.90 12.07
N TYR A 399 -10.40 14.28 10.90
CA TYR A 399 -11.80 14.29 10.52
C TYR A 399 -12.02 13.41 9.31
N PHE A 400 -13.04 12.58 9.36
CA PHE A 400 -13.52 11.75 8.27
C PHE A 400 -15.05 11.86 8.19
N ARG A 401 -15.57 12.11 7.00
CA ARG A 401 -16.99 12.06 6.70
C ARG A 401 -17.21 11.24 5.45
N ILE A 402 -18.16 10.33 5.51
CA ILE A 402 -18.67 9.59 4.37
C ILE A 402 -20.18 9.77 4.28
N ASP A 403 -20.64 10.08 3.07
CA ASP A 403 -22.05 10.07 2.68
C ASP A 403 -22.17 8.94 1.65
N GLN A 404 -22.93 7.89 2.00
CA GLN A 404 -22.97 6.66 1.19
C GLN A 404 -24.38 6.09 1.08
N MET A 405 -24.67 5.58 -0.12
CA MET A 405 -25.86 4.80 -0.42
C MET A 405 -25.42 3.49 -1.06
N GLN A 406 -25.90 2.34 -0.53
CA GLN A 406 -25.63 1.02 -1.07
C GLN A 406 -26.94 0.25 -1.28
N GLN A 407 -27.07 -0.36 -2.46
CA GLN A 407 -28.25 -1.08 -2.90
C GLN A 407 -27.86 -2.41 -3.52
N THR A 408 -28.76 -3.39 -3.42
CA THR A 408 -28.74 -4.58 -4.26
C THR A 408 -30.02 -4.62 -5.11
N GLY A 409 -30.02 -5.47 -6.12
CA GLY A 409 -31.16 -5.59 -7.02
C GLY A 409 -31.32 -7.00 -7.57
N GLY A 410 -32.34 -7.19 -8.38
CA GLY A 410 -32.54 -8.45 -9.07
C GLY A 410 -31.43 -8.71 -10.08
N ALA A 411 -30.83 -9.89 -10.03
CA ALA A 411 -29.79 -10.32 -10.97
C ALA A 411 -30.18 -11.59 -11.69
N THR A 412 -29.83 -11.72 -12.96
CA THR A 412 -29.98 -12.98 -13.71
C THR A 412 -28.81 -13.91 -13.41
N ILE A 413 -29.05 -15.21 -13.46
CA ILE A 413 -27.98 -16.23 -13.41
C ILE A 413 -27.19 -16.22 -14.72
N ILE A 414 -25.95 -16.72 -14.70
CA ILE A 414 -25.07 -16.77 -15.88
C ILE A 414 -24.35 -18.12 -15.94
N ASP A 415 -24.18 -18.69 -17.12
CA ASP A 415 -23.42 -19.93 -17.31
C ASP A 415 -21.94 -19.67 -17.01
N ALA A 416 -21.36 -20.42 -16.05
CA ALA A 416 -19.98 -20.29 -15.61
C ALA A 416 -18.94 -20.69 -16.67
N TYR A 417 -19.34 -21.49 -17.66
CA TYR A 417 -18.44 -22.09 -18.65
C TYR A 417 -18.66 -21.56 -20.07
N ASN A 418 -19.88 -21.05 -20.35
CA ASN A 418 -20.25 -20.45 -21.63
C ASN A 418 -21.12 -19.21 -21.37
N PRO A 419 -20.56 -18.13 -20.81
CA PRO A 419 -21.33 -16.96 -20.40
C PRO A 419 -21.99 -16.26 -21.60
N VAL A 420 -23.27 -15.92 -21.45
CA VAL A 420 -24.04 -15.13 -22.41
C VAL A 420 -24.49 -13.88 -21.69
N TYR A 421 -24.19 -12.72 -22.28
CA TYR A 421 -24.44 -11.41 -21.69
C TYR A 421 -25.63 -10.72 -22.39
N GLY A 422 -26.11 -9.60 -21.78
CA GLY A 422 -27.15 -8.76 -22.32
C GLY A 422 -28.56 -9.12 -21.85
N GLU A 423 -28.71 -10.04 -20.91
CA GLU A 423 -30.02 -10.32 -20.30
C GLU A 423 -30.43 -9.12 -19.41
N PRO A 424 -31.70 -8.64 -19.55
CA PRO A 424 -32.18 -7.54 -18.72
C PRO A 424 -32.13 -7.86 -17.23
N GLN A 425 -31.52 -7.00 -16.45
CA GLN A 425 -31.44 -7.16 -15.00
C GLN A 425 -32.71 -6.64 -14.31
N GLY A 426 -32.99 -7.18 -13.12
CA GLY A 426 -34.12 -6.73 -12.31
C GLY A 426 -33.87 -5.31 -11.72
N PRO A 427 -34.91 -4.69 -11.17
CA PRO A 427 -34.80 -3.38 -10.55
C PRO A 427 -33.92 -3.44 -9.30
N MET A 428 -33.29 -2.30 -8.99
CA MET A 428 -32.64 -2.09 -7.70
C MET A 428 -33.70 -2.01 -6.60
N TRP A 429 -33.37 -2.56 -5.42
CA TRP A 429 -34.23 -2.52 -4.23
C TRP A 429 -33.92 -1.25 -3.40
N ASP A 430 -34.69 -1.03 -2.35
CA ASP A 430 -34.42 0.08 -1.41
C ASP A 430 -33.01 -0.09 -0.81
N PRO A 431 -32.32 1.02 -0.55
CA PRO A 431 -30.99 0.98 0.05
C PRO A 431 -30.98 0.19 1.37
N TYR A 432 -30.01 -0.67 1.55
CA TYR A 432 -29.70 -1.30 2.84
C TYR A 432 -28.69 -0.49 3.66
N ILE A 433 -27.94 0.42 3.01
CA ILE A 433 -27.17 1.51 3.61
C ILE A 433 -27.57 2.81 2.92
N ASP A 434 -27.96 3.81 3.72
CA ASP A 434 -28.19 5.21 3.31
C ASP A 434 -27.77 6.10 4.49
N GLN A 435 -26.49 6.49 4.54
CA GLN A 435 -25.82 6.89 5.76
C GLN A 435 -24.88 8.09 5.54
N ASP A 436 -25.02 9.13 6.42
CA ASP A 436 -23.99 10.15 6.65
C ASP A 436 -23.27 9.80 7.96
N LEU A 437 -21.98 9.39 7.85
CA LEU A 437 -21.16 9.06 9.01
C LEU A 437 -20.03 10.08 9.15
N ARG A 438 -19.83 10.56 10.38
CA ARG A 438 -18.76 11.48 10.77
C ARG A 438 -17.93 10.89 11.88
N ARG A 439 -16.63 11.01 11.74
CA ARG A 439 -15.66 10.57 12.74
C ARG A 439 -14.65 11.67 13.00
N ASN A 440 -14.47 12.00 14.27
CA ASN A 440 -13.45 12.92 14.76
C ASN A 440 -12.50 12.14 15.66
N GLN A 441 -11.21 12.42 15.56
CA GLN A 441 -10.19 11.84 16.42
C GLN A 441 -9.20 12.93 16.83
N VAL A 442 -8.89 12.98 18.13
CA VAL A 442 -7.79 13.80 18.68
C VAL A 442 -6.80 12.86 19.33
N GLY A 443 -5.54 13.04 19.04
CA GLY A 443 -4.43 12.27 19.62
C GLY A 443 -3.32 13.17 20.13
N VAL A 444 -2.77 12.86 21.31
CA VAL A 444 -1.55 13.47 21.82
C VAL A 444 -0.51 12.38 22.07
N TYR A 445 0.74 12.63 21.69
CA TYR A 445 1.79 11.63 21.81
C TYR A 445 3.14 12.23 22.15
N ALA A 446 4.00 11.39 22.74
CA ALA A 446 5.37 11.72 23.03
C ALA A 446 6.28 10.53 22.74
N GLN A 447 7.52 10.82 22.35
CA GLN A 447 8.60 9.88 22.16
C GLN A 447 9.85 10.40 22.83
N ASP A 448 10.60 9.50 23.45
CA ASP A 448 12.00 9.75 23.82
C ASP A 448 12.87 8.60 23.27
N ARG A 449 13.80 8.94 22.38
CA ARG A 449 14.86 8.04 21.94
C ARG A 449 16.15 8.45 22.63
N MET A 450 16.58 7.63 23.59
CA MET A 450 17.75 7.82 24.41
C MET A 450 18.92 7.04 23.82
N GLU A 451 20.02 7.73 23.55
CA GLU A 451 21.30 7.11 23.16
C GLU A 451 22.30 7.29 24.31
N PHE A 452 22.91 6.20 24.76
CA PHE A 452 23.82 6.24 25.93
C PHE A 452 24.87 5.12 25.90
N GLY A 453 25.97 5.32 26.62
CA GLY A 453 27.10 4.41 26.60
C GLY A 453 27.68 4.22 25.19
N ASP A 454 28.23 3.03 24.92
CA ASP A 454 28.95 2.73 23.68
C ASP A 454 28.02 2.04 22.65
N GLY A 455 26.75 2.52 22.49
CA GLY A 455 25.82 2.02 21.46
C GLY A 455 24.44 1.59 21.95
N TRP A 456 24.05 1.82 23.21
CA TRP A 456 22.70 1.55 23.68
C TRP A 456 21.68 2.56 23.15
N ILE A 457 20.54 2.04 22.70
CA ILE A 457 19.41 2.84 22.18
C ILE A 457 18.14 2.35 22.89
N LEU A 458 17.53 3.22 23.71
CA LEU A 458 16.23 2.97 24.32
C LEU A 458 15.19 3.93 23.72
N THR A 459 14.12 3.38 23.14
CA THR A 459 13.02 4.18 22.58
C THR A 459 11.75 3.92 23.39
N LEU A 460 11.15 4.99 23.89
CA LEU A 460 9.87 4.96 24.62
C LEU A 460 8.86 5.84 23.84
N ASN A 461 7.67 5.30 23.60
CA ASN A 461 6.58 6.03 22.98
C ASN A 461 5.30 5.87 23.81
N GLY A 462 4.53 6.93 23.91
CA GLY A 462 3.21 6.92 24.51
C GLY A 462 2.25 7.82 23.76
N ARG A 463 1.00 7.37 23.62
CA ARG A 463 -0.05 8.13 22.91
C ARG A 463 -1.40 7.88 23.56
N TYR A 464 -2.21 8.91 23.67
CA TYR A 464 -3.62 8.83 23.99
C TYR A 464 -4.46 9.38 22.86
N ASP A 465 -5.48 8.63 22.45
CA ASP A 465 -6.45 9.02 21.43
C ASP A 465 -7.85 9.02 22.02
N HIS A 466 -8.68 9.98 21.58
CA HIS A 466 -10.11 9.98 21.77
C HIS A 466 -10.83 10.13 20.43
N ILE A 467 -11.83 9.28 20.18
CA ILE A 467 -12.53 9.15 18.90
C ILE A 467 -14.03 9.28 19.15
N TRP A 468 -14.68 10.15 18.41
CA TRP A 468 -16.13 10.30 18.34
C TRP A 468 -16.62 9.86 16.98
N THR A 469 -17.63 9.00 16.92
CA THR A 469 -18.24 8.53 15.69
C THR A 469 -19.74 8.70 15.78
N GLU A 470 -20.31 9.39 14.81
CA GLU A 470 -21.74 9.65 14.67
C GLU A 470 -22.17 9.22 13.26
N ALA A 471 -23.23 8.45 13.15
CA ALA A 471 -23.87 8.08 11.89
C ALA A 471 -25.36 8.39 11.95
N SER A 472 -25.86 9.07 10.93
CA SER A 472 -27.28 9.31 10.72
C SER A 472 -27.77 8.59 9.46
N GLY A 473 -29.08 8.34 9.36
CA GLY A 473 -29.67 7.55 8.27
C GLY A 473 -29.76 6.07 8.60
N LEU A 474 -29.40 5.19 7.68
CA LEU A 474 -29.54 3.73 7.80
C LEU A 474 -28.18 3.03 7.60
N PRO A 475 -27.57 2.41 8.65
CA PRO A 475 -27.95 2.48 10.08
C PRO A 475 -27.56 3.81 10.73
N SER A 476 -28.19 4.18 11.83
CA SER A 476 -27.82 5.33 12.65
C SER A 476 -27.26 4.91 14.02
N PHE A 477 -26.21 5.57 14.47
CA PHE A 477 -25.58 5.30 15.76
C PHE A 477 -24.65 6.45 16.19
N GLU A 478 -24.33 6.48 17.47
CA GLU A 478 -23.35 7.40 18.05
C GLU A 478 -22.58 6.67 19.15
N TYR A 479 -21.26 6.77 19.13
CA TYR A 479 -20.42 6.28 20.22
C TYR A 479 -19.08 7.02 20.25
N ASP A 480 -18.43 6.98 21.43
CA ASP A 480 -17.08 7.46 21.60
C ASP A 480 -16.19 6.43 22.31
N THR A 481 -14.91 6.55 22.12
CA THR A 481 -13.92 5.70 22.76
C THR A 481 -12.58 6.40 22.91
N GLY A 482 -11.91 6.18 24.05
CA GLY A 482 -10.56 6.66 24.30
C GLY A 482 -9.62 5.51 24.67
N ARG A 483 -8.38 5.56 24.18
CA ARG A 483 -7.38 4.53 24.43
C ARG A 483 -5.97 5.09 24.55
N PHE A 484 -5.20 4.48 25.42
CA PHE A 484 -3.76 4.68 25.50
C PHE A 484 -3.04 3.58 24.75
N SER A 485 -1.97 3.93 24.04
CA SER A 485 -1.05 3.04 23.34
C SER A 485 0.38 3.35 23.72
N GLY A 486 1.23 2.34 23.85
CA GLY A 486 2.63 2.52 24.19
C GLY A 486 3.54 1.57 23.45
N ARG A 487 4.79 1.96 23.29
CA ARG A 487 5.88 1.14 22.77
C ARG A 487 7.14 1.40 23.59
N ALA A 488 7.84 0.32 23.93
CA ALA A 488 9.19 0.37 24.49
C ALA A 488 10.10 -0.55 23.67
N GLY A 489 11.28 -0.07 23.29
CA GLY A 489 12.24 -0.84 22.53
C GLY A 489 13.66 -0.54 22.97
N LEU A 490 14.48 -1.58 23.08
CA LEU A 490 15.89 -1.51 23.46
C LEU A 490 16.73 -2.16 22.37
N GLY A 491 17.74 -1.46 21.90
CA GLY A 491 18.74 -1.95 20.96
C GLY A 491 20.16 -1.68 21.42
N TYR A 492 21.11 -2.35 20.79
CA TYR A 492 22.54 -2.08 20.98
C TYR A 492 23.26 -2.11 19.63
N GLU A 493 23.84 -1.00 19.24
CA GLU A 493 24.60 -0.84 18.00
C GLU A 493 26.06 -1.24 18.22
N PHE A 494 26.50 -2.35 17.59
CA PHE A 494 27.90 -2.77 17.59
C PHE A 494 28.68 -2.11 16.46
N GLU A 495 29.96 -1.84 16.66
CA GLU A 495 30.85 -1.25 15.66
C GLU A 495 30.94 -2.04 14.34
N ASN A 496 30.65 -3.33 14.37
CA ASN A 496 30.65 -4.20 13.17
C ASN A 496 29.34 -4.12 12.36
N GLY A 497 28.43 -3.20 12.68
CA GLY A 497 27.17 -2.98 11.99
C GLY A 497 26.03 -3.90 12.38
N ILE A 498 26.17 -4.70 13.45
CA ILE A 498 25.11 -5.55 13.99
C ILE A 498 24.35 -4.76 15.06
N THR A 499 23.01 -4.74 14.98
CA THR A 499 22.14 -4.09 15.95
C THR A 499 21.02 -5.05 16.39
N PRO A 500 21.22 -5.87 17.43
CA PRO A 500 20.15 -6.62 18.05
C PRO A 500 19.19 -5.68 18.79
N TYR A 501 17.89 -6.05 18.81
CA TYR A 501 16.88 -5.31 19.52
C TYR A 501 15.79 -6.21 20.09
N VAL A 502 15.09 -5.68 21.09
CA VAL A 502 13.82 -6.23 21.61
C VAL A 502 12.82 -5.10 21.76
N SER A 503 11.53 -5.38 21.55
CA SER A 503 10.48 -4.39 21.76
C SER A 503 9.17 -5.02 22.22
N ALA A 504 8.36 -4.18 22.90
CA ALA A 504 6.99 -4.46 23.22
C ALA A 504 6.13 -3.26 22.82
N ALA A 505 5.00 -3.50 22.13
CA ALA A 505 4.11 -2.47 21.66
C ALA A 505 2.65 -2.89 21.84
N THR A 506 1.82 -1.96 22.29
CA THR A 506 0.37 -2.14 22.32
C THR A 506 -0.27 -1.47 21.12
N PHE A 507 -1.46 -1.92 20.75
CA PHE A 507 -2.28 -1.28 19.73
C PHE A 507 -3.74 -1.21 20.15
N PHE A 508 -4.47 -0.33 19.48
CA PHE A 508 -5.90 -0.41 19.34
C PHE A 508 -6.32 -0.15 17.91
N ASN A 509 -7.36 -0.83 17.47
CA ASN A 509 -7.96 -0.71 16.16
C ASN A 509 -9.45 -0.38 16.36
N PRO A 510 -9.87 0.89 16.15
CA PRO A 510 -11.26 1.27 16.29
C PRO A 510 -12.11 0.68 15.17
N ILE A 511 -13.20 0.00 15.54
CA ILE A 511 -14.13 -0.67 14.62
C ILE A 511 -15.41 0.16 14.55
N ILE A 512 -15.94 0.30 13.32
CA ILE A 512 -17.25 0.90 13.06
C ILE A 512 -18.22 -0.24 12.76
N GLU A 513 -18.83 -0.83 13.80
CA GLU A 513 -19.74 -1.97 13.69
C GLU A 513 -20.74 -1.98 14.86
N THR A 514 -21.96 -2.42 14.57
CA THR A 514 -22.99 -2.67 15.59
C THR A 514 -23.10 -4.18 15.79
N LEU A 515 -23.10 -4.61 17.05
CA LEU A 515 -23.20 -6.01 17.44
C LEU A 515 -24.68 -6.50 17.43
N TYR A 516 -24.87 -7.81 17.44
CA TYR A 516 -26.20 -8.44 17.43
C TYR A 516 -27.11 -7.99 18.58
N ASP A 517 -26.54 -7.67 19.74
CA ASP A 517 -27.27 -7.17 20.91
C ASP A 517 -27.62 -5.67 20.84
N GLY A 518 -27.27 -5.01 19.72
CA GLY A 518 -27.47 -3.58 19.50
C GLY A 518 -26.40 -2.70 20.14
N SER A 519 -25.41 -3.27 20.82
CA SER A 519 -24.27 -2.52 21.35
C SER A 519 -23.25 -2.21 20.23
N TYR A 520 -22.33 -1.28 20.50
CA TYR A 520 -21.26 -0.94 19.55
C TYR A 520 -20.01 -1.77 19.81
N ALA A 521 -19.33 -2.12 18.73
CA ALA A 521 -18.07 -2.83 18.83
C ALA A 521 -17.02 -1.98 19.58
N LYS A 522 -16.39 -2.57 20.59
CA LYS A 522 -15.23 -1.97 21.25
C LYS A 522 -14.05 -2.01 20.28
N PRO A 523 -13.06 -1.12 20.41
CA PRO A 523 -11.83 -1.26 19.66
C PRO A 523 -11.19 -2.65 19.87
N GLU A 524 -10.69 -3.27 18.80
CA GLU A 524 -9.76 -4.37 18.96
C GLU A 524 -8.49 -3.85 19.64
N THR A 525 -7.94 -4.62 20.54
CA THR A 525 -6.74 -4.26 21.30
C THR A 525 -5.76 -5.42 21.30
N GLY A 526 -4.54 -5.15 21.70
CA GLY A 526 -3.57 -6.21 21.87
C GLY A 526 -2.15 -5.72 22.10
N VAL A 527 -1.25 -6.69 22.10
CA VAL A 527 0.17 -6.50 22.38
C VAL A 527 1.01 -7.35 21.44
N GLN A 528 2.14 -6.82 21.03
CA GLN A 528 3.20 -7.56 20.35
C GLN A 528 4.49 -7.48 21.13
N TYR A 529 5.18 -8.62 21.19
CA TYR A 529 6.59 -8.71 21.56
C TYR A 529 7.40 -9.05 20.31
N GLU A 530 8.52 -8.36 20.11
CA GLU A 530 9.40 -8.60 18.97
C GLU A 530 10.86 -8.62 19.45
N ALA A 531 11.64 -9.56 18.90
CA ALA A 531 13.08 -9.61 19.04
C ALA A 531 13.70 -9.75 17.66
N GLY A 532 14.75 -9.00 17.36
CA GLY A 532 15.37 -9.05 16.06
C GLY A 532 16.82 -8.59 16.06
N VAL A 533 17.41 -8.70 14.87
CA VAL A 533 18.77 -8.23 14.58
C VAL A 533 18.73 -7.53 13.23
N LYS A 534 19.33 -6.34 13.18
CA LYS A 534 19.62 -5.63 11.93
C LYS A 534 21.12 -5.65 11.70
N TYR A 535 21.51 -5.86 10.46
CA TYR A 535 22.92 -5.96 10.10
C TYR A 535 23.20 -5.13 8.84
N ARG A 536 24.09 -4.17 8.98
CA ARG A 536 24.70 -3.42 7.87
C ARG A 536 26.12 -3.95 7.63
N PRO A 537 26.32 -4.83 6.63
CA PRO A 537 27.65 -5.33 6.30
C PRO A 537 28.64 -4.19 5.98
N THR A 538 29.89 -4.33 6.45
CA THR A 538 30.94 -3.34 6.16
C THR A 538 31.65 -3.59 4.82
N PHE A 539 31.41 -4.74 4.19
CA PHE A 539 32.10 -5.17 2.95
C PHE A 539 31.23 -5.10 1.70
N PHE A 540 29.93 -4.79 1.82
CA PHE A 540 29.04 -4.41 0.73
C PHE A 540 27.92 -3.50 1.26
N ASP A 541 27.30 -2.70 0.38
CA ASP A 541 26.13 -1.88 0.74
C ASP A 541 24.91 -2.76 0.89
N GLY A 542 24.40 -2.92 2.11
CA GLY A 542 23.28 -3.82 2.38
C GLY A 542 22.61 -3.56 3.73
N LEU A 543 21.40 -4.08 3.85
CA LEU A 543 20.64 -4.17 5.09
C LEU A 543 20.02 -5.57 5.17
N ILE A 544 20.34 -6.30 6.22
CA ILE A 544 19.75 -7.59 6.54
C ILE A 544 18.99 -7.44 7.85
N THR A 545 17.73 -7.82 7.87
CA THR A 545 16.88 -7.78 9.07
C THR A 545 16.29 -9.17 9.32
N ALA A 546 16.51 -9.71 10.51
CA ALA A 546 15.84 -10.92 10.98
C ALA A 546 15.04 -10.59 12.23
N SER A 547 13.79 -11.00 12.30
CA SER A 547 12.92 -10.75 13.44
C SER A 547 12.03 -11.94 13.78
N PHE A 548 11.75 -12.09 15.07
CA PHE A 548 10.74 -12.99 15.60
C PHE A 548 9.70 -12.17 16.34
N PHE A 549 8.42 -12.43 16.11
CA PHE A 549 7.31 -11.70 16.72
C PHE A 549 6.26 -12.64 17.31
N ASP A 550 5.56 -12.16 18.34
CA ASP A 550 4.37 -12.76 18.94
C ASP A 550 3.34 -11.66 19.18
N LEU A 551 2.28 -11.65 18.36
CA LEU A 551 1.23 -10.62 18.34
C LEU A 551 -0.10 -11.25 18.72
N THR A 552 -0.74 -10.74 19.77
CA THR A 552 -2.06 -11.14 20.22
C THR A 552 -3.06 -10.02 19.98
N LYS A 553 -4.18 -10.34 19.33
CA LYS A 553 -5.34 -9.46 19.11
C LYS A 553 -6.53 -9.98 19.92
N GLU A 554 -7.14 -9.10 20.71
CA GLU A 554 -8.33 -9.33 21.55
C GLU A 554 -9.50 -8.48 21.01
N ASN A 555 -10.71 -8.81 21.47
CA ASN A 555 -11.95 -8.20 21.01
C ASN A 555 -12.18 -8.36 19.49
N SER A 556 -11.73 -9.47 18.91
CA SER A 556 -11.99 -9.75 17.49
C SER A 556 -13.48 -9.96 17.26
N LEU A 557 -13.98 -9.40 16.14
CA LEU A 557 -15.34 -9.70 15.69
C LEU A 557 -15.46 -11.18 15.35
N THR A 558 -16.57 -11.80 15.75
CA THR A 558 -16.94 -13.18 15.52
C THR A 558 -18.40 -13.26 15.04
N GLY A 559 -18.84 -14.43 14.61
CA GLY A 559 -20.19 -14.62 14.10
C GLY A 559 -20.39 -14.18 12.64
N SER A 560 -21.59 -14.34 12.12
CA SER A 560 -21.94 -13.94 10.75
C SER A 560 -22.17 -12.42 10.65
N SER A 561 -22.23 -11.91 9.41
CA SER A 561 -22.58 -10.50 9.17
C SER A 561 -23.92 -10.05 9.72
N PHE A 562 -24.84 -11.00 9.98
CA PHE A 562 -26.15 -10.75 10.58
C PHE A 562 -26.21 -10.99 12.09
N ALA A 563 -25.16 -11.57 12.68
CA ALA A 563 -25.06 -11.90 14.10
C ALA A 563 -23.64 -11.69 14.59
N ARG A 564 -23.15 -10.42 14.48
CA ARG A 564 -21.82 -10.03 14.94
C ARG A 564 -21.75 -10.02 16.46
N GLU A 565 -20.74 -10.68 16.98
CA GLU A 565 -20.33 -10.65 18.37
C GLU A 565 -18.85 -10.25 18.47
N GLN A 566 -18.40 -9.87 19.65
CA GLN A 566 -17.00 -9.46 19.87
C GLN A 566 -16.38 -10.24 21.02
N LEU A 567 -16.14 -11.51 20.78
CA LEU A 567 -15.73 -12.50 21.78
C LEU A 567 -14.49 -13.30 21.36
N GLY A 568 -13.77 -12.79 20.36
CA GLY A 568 -12.66 -13.51 19.76
C GLY A 568 -11.28 -13.02 20.21
N LYS A 569 -10.32 -13.97 20.20
CA LYS A 569 -8.89 -13.71 20.36
C LYS A 569 -8.11 -14.45 19.29
N VAL A 570 -7.19 -13.74 18.66
CA VAL A 570 -6.33 -14.28 17.60
C VAL A 570 -4.88 -14.01 17.95
N ASN A 571 -4.01 -14.98 17.71
CA ASN A 571 -2.57 -14.83 17.91
C ASN A 571 -1.82 -15.15 16.61
N SER A 572 -0.94 -14.24 16.20
CA SER A 572 0.00 -14.39 15.08
C SER A 572 1.42 -14.42 15.63
N ARG A 573 2.12 -15.53 15.44
CA ARG A 573 3.51 -15.71 15.87
C ARG A 573 4.36 -16.13 14.69
N GLY A 574 5.51 -15.49 14.47
CA GLY A 574 6.30 -15.79 13.29
C GLY A 574 7.72 -15.28 13.29
N PHE A 575 8.37 -15.61 12.19
CA PHE A 575 9.72 -15.21 11.84
C PHE A 575 9.72 -14.52 10.49
N GLU A 576 10.51 -13.47 10.37
CA GLU A 576 10.73 -12.72 9.12
C GLU A 576 12.23 -12.53 8.91
N LEU A 577 12.66 -12.68 7.66
CA LEU A 577 14.00 -12.36 7.20
C LEU A 577 13.89 -11.51 5.94
N GLU A 578 14.66 -10.44 5.88
CA GLU A 578 14.78 -9.55 4.75
C GLU A 578 16.23 -9.25 4.45
N MET A 579 16.57 -9.19 3.18
CA MET A 579 17.86 -8.73 2.69
C MET A 579 17.64 -7.76 1.54
N GLN A 580 18.21 -6.58 1.63
CA GLN A 580 18.33 -5.61 0.55
C GLN A 580 19.82 -5.29 0.38
N ALA A 581 20.33 -5.40 -0.84
CA ALA A 581 21.77 -5.25 -1.08
C ALA A 581 22.07 -4.63 -2.46
N ASN A 582 23.07 -3.76 -2.50
CA ASN A 582 23.78 -3.34 -3.68
C ASN A 582 25.20 -3.95 -3.61
N ILE A 583 25.37 -5.14 -4.21
CA ILE A 583 26.63 -5.87 -4.18
C ILE A 583 27.47 -5.37 -5.36
N ALA A 584 28.46 -4.53 -5.08
CA ALA A 584 29.09 -3.68 -6.07
C ALA A 584 28.06 -2.75 -6.77
N GLU A 585 28.49 -1.94 -7.73
CA GLU A 585 27.57 -1.03 -8.42
C GLU A 585 26.60 -1.77 -9.38
N ASP A 586 26.90 -3.01 -9.70
CA ASP A 586 26.29 -3.77 -10.79
C ASP A 586 25.20 -4.74 -10.35
N TRP A 587 25.21 -5.20 -9.11
CA TRP A 587 24.30 -6.19 -8.58
C TRP A 587 23.37 -5.60 -7.52
N LYS A 588 22.08 -5.73 -7.74
CA LYS A 588 21.05 -5.39 -6.76
C LYS A 588 20.25 -6.62 -6.40
N VAL A 589 20.02 -6.82 -5.11
CA VAL A 589 19.33 -7.98 -4.58
C VAL A 589 18.27 -7.56 -3.57
N THR A 590 17.06 -8.12 -3.67
CA THR A 590 16.09 -8.15 -2.61
C THR A 590 15.65 -9.59 -2.37
N ALA A 591 15.61 -10.00 -1.11
CA ALA A 591 15.16 -11.33 -0.71
C ALA A 591 14.37 -11.28 0.58
N SER A 592 13.33 -12.07 0.68
CA SER A 592 12.49 -12.14 1.88
C SER A 592 12.02 -13.56 2.18
N VAL A 593 11.87 -13.85 3.48
CA VAL A 593 11.21 -15.05 3.98
C VAL A 593 10.29 -14.64 5.12
N THR A 594 9.07 -15.15 5.10
CA THR A 594 8.11 -15.02 6.19
C THR A 594 7.53 -16.39 6.50
N ALA A 595 7.50 -16.72 7.77
CA ALA A 595 6.80 -17.91 8.26
C ALA A 595 6.07 -17.53 9.55
N TYR A 596 4.75 -17.71 9.59
CA TYR A 596 3.96 -17.42 10.78
C TYR A 596 2.82 -18.43 10.99
N ASP A 597 2.50 -18.64 12.25
CA ASP A 597 1.34 -19.41 12.69
C ASP A 597 0.30 -18.46 13.28
N LEU A 598 -0.78 -18.24 12.53
CA LEU A 598 -1.90 -17.41 12.96
C LEU A 598 -3.07 -18.31 13.32
N LYS A 599 -3.55 -18.22 14.57
CA LYS A 599 -4.61 -19.09 15.11
C LYS A 599 -5.63 -18.32 15.92
N VAL A 600 -6.87 -18.74 15.78
CA VAL A 600 -7.94 -18.40 16.69
C VAL A 600 -7.63 -19.04 18.06
N LYS A 601 -7.58 -18.24 19.11
CA LYS A 601 -7.34 -18.69 20.50
C LYS A 601 -8.62 -18.76 21.31
N GLU A 602 -9.56 -17.86 21.04
CA GLU A 602 -10.88 -17.79 21.65
C GLU A 602 -11.91 -17.42 20.58
N ASN A 603 -13.03 -18.09 20.58
CA ASN A 603 -14.21 -17.77 19.76
C ASN A 603 -15.42 -18.29 20.51
N ALA A 604 -16.16 -17.42 21.20
CA ALA A 604 -17.30 -17.84 22.01
C ALA A 604 -18.56 -18.11 21.19
N SER A 605 -18.63 -17.60 19.93
CA SER A 605 -19.72 -17.89 19.01
C SER A 605 -19.62 -19.29 18.39
N ASP A 606 -18.38 -19.78 18.19
CA ASP A 606 -18.10 -21.12 17.63
C ASP A 606 -16.78 -21.67 18.18
N GLU A 607 -16.84 -22.46 19.23
CA GLU A 607 -15.68 -23.07 19.87
C GLU A 607 -14.92 -24.03 18.94
N SER A 608 -15.57 -24.58 17.89
CA SER A 608 -14.93 -25.47 16.92
C SER A 608 -13.82 -24.78 16.10
N LEU A 609 -13.83 -23.45 16.06
CA LEU A 609 -12.83 -22.64 15.37
C LEU A 609 -11.56 -22.41 16.20
N VAL A 610 -11.57 -22.74 17.49
CA VAL A 610 -10.39 -22.60 18.34
C VAL A 610 -9.27 -23.52 17.86
N GLY A 611 -8.09 -22.96 17.66
CA GLY A 611 -6.93 -23.65 17.09
C GLY A 611 -6.88 -23.64 15.56
N LYS A 612 -7.97 -23.23 14.88
CA LYS A 612 -8.01 -23.09 13.43
C LYS A 612 -7.32 -21.82 12.98
N ARG A 613 -6.94 -21.80 11.69
CA ARG A 613 -6.40 -20.63 11.00
C ARG A 613 -7.54 -19.90 10.29
N PRO A 614 -7.59 -18.58 10.33
CA PRO A 614 -8.44 -17.83 9.43
C PRO A 614 -8.17 -18.19 7.95
N TYR A 615 -9.19 -18.22 7.15
CA TYR A 615 -9.07 -18.49 5.71
C TYR A 615 -8.17 -17.47 5.01
N LEU A 616 -7.84 -17.68 3.72
CA LEU A 616 -7.04 -16.80 2.86
C LEU A 616 -5.53 -16.80 3.16
N LEU A 617 -5.11 -16.91 4.41
CA LEU A 617 -3.76 -16.61 4.88
C LEU A 617 -2.79 -17.78 4.72
N PRO A 618 -1.68 -17.63 3.96
CA PRO A 618 -0.64 -18.63 3.85
C PRO A 618 0.27 -18.63 5.10
N GLU A 619 0.83 -19.79 5.46
CA GLU A 619 1.79 -19.89 6.57
C GLU A 619 3.17 -19.38 6.21
N GLN A 620 3.51 -19.44 4.95
CA GLN A 620 4.88 -19.22 4.48
C GLN A 620 4.85 -18.42 3.19
N GLN A 621 5.78 -17.48 3.09
CA GLN A 621 6.08 -16.74 1.88
C GLN A 621 7.59 -16.62 1.75
N ALA A 622 8.10 -16.69 0.54
CA ALA A 622 9.50 -16.45 0.27
C ALA A 622 9.66 -15.80 -1.10
N SER A 623 10.59 -14.88 -1.22
CA SER A 623 10.87 -14.25 -2.50
C SER A 623 12.35 -13.89 -2.61
N VAL A 624 12.84 -13.87 -3.86
CA VAL A 624 14.14 -13.34 -4.20
C VAL A 624 14.06 -12.70 -5.58
N PHE A 625 14.65 -11.52 -5.71
CA PHE A 625 14.85 -10.86 -7.01
C PHE A 625 16.29 -10.36 -7.08
N VAL A 626 16.94 -10.63 -8.19
CA VAL A 626 18.33 -10.24 -8.47
C VAL A 626 18.35 -9.48 -9.78
N GLU A 627 19.04 -8.36 -9.82
CA GLU A 627 19.27 -7.54 -11.00
C GLU A 627 20.80 -7.37 -11.20
N TYR A 628 21.25 -7.55 -12.43
CA TYR A 628 22.63 -7.30 -12.84
C TYR A 628 22.66 -6.35 -14.04
N THR A 629 23.45 -5.28 -13.93
CA THR A 629 23.67 -4.32 -15.03
C THR A 629 25.11 -4.44 -15.51
N VAL A 630 25.30 -4.65 -16.82
CA VAL A 630 26.62 -4.77 -17.43
C VAL A 630 27.36 -3.41 -17.39
N PRO A 631 28.46 -3.27 -16.63
CA PRO A 631 29.08 -1.96 -16.39
C PRO A 631 29.95 -1.49 -17.56
N GLU A 632 30.52 -2.42 -18.36
CA GLU A 632 31.52 -2.11 -19.38
C GLU A 632 31.40 -3.00 -20.63
N GLY A 633 32.12 -2.62 -21.69
CA GLY A 633 32.21 -3.41 -22.93
C GLY A 633 31.07 -3.18 -23.90
N ALA A 634 30.89 -4.09 -24.85
CA ALA A 634 29.92 -3.95 -25.94
C ALA A 634 28.46 -4.04 -25.49
N LEU A 635 28.22 -4.59 -24.31
CA LEU A 635 26.88 -4.75 -23.71
C LEU A 635 26.67 -3.79 -22.52
N LYS A 636 27.48 -2.74 -22.37
CA LYS A 636 27.33 -1.73 -21.31
C LYS A 636 25.89 -1.19 -21.29
N GLY A 637 25.30 -1.14 -20.09
CA GLY A 637 23.93 -0.69 -19.89
C GLY A 637 22.86 -1.74 -20.10
N VAL A 638 23.21 -2.96 -20.53
CA VAL A 638 22.26 -4.08 -20.53
C VAL A 638 22.00 -4.54 -19.11
N THR A 639 20.74 -4.62 -18.73
CA THR A 639 20.30 -5.11 -17.42
C THR A 639 19.54 -6.42 -17.58
N LEU A 640 19.88 -7.38 -16.74
CA LEU A 640 19.18 -8.67 -16.62
C LEU A 640 18.71 -8.83 -15.18
N GLY A 641 17.44 -9.08 -14.99
CA GLY A 641 16.85 -9.33 -13.69
C GLY A 641 16.00 -10.59 -13.69
N GLY A 642 15.92 -11.25 -12.55
CA GLY A 642 15.06 -12.41 -12.38
C GLY A 642 14.65 -12.59 -10.92
N GLY A 643 13.42 -13.05 -10.72
CA GLY A 643 12.88 -13.29 -9.41
C GLY A 643 12.05 -14.56 -9.32
N VAL A 644 11.92 -15.05 -8.08
CA VAL A 644 11.01 -16.14 -7.72
C VAL A 644 10.25 -15.73 -6.47
N ARG A 645 8.93 -15.96 -6.51
CA ARG A 645 8.02 -15.73 -5.38
C ARG A 645 7.30 -17.03 -5.05
N TYR A 646 7.33 -17.43 -3.79
CA TYR A 646 6.59 -18.56 -3.25
C TYR A 646 5.54 -18.07 -2.27
N VAL A 647 4.31 -18.50 -2.47
CA VAL A 647 3.19 -18.32 -1.55
C VAL A 647 2.71 -19.70 -1.11
N GLY A 648 2.73 -19.96 0.18
CA GLY A 648 2.30 -21.20 0.78
C GLY A 648 0.82 -21.48 0.60
N SER A 649 0.38 -22.66 0.96
CA SER A 649 -1.04 -23.01 0.92
C SER A 649 -1.83 -22.28 2.00
N SER A 650 -3.11 -21.99 1.70
CA SER A 650 -4.09 -21.42 2.61
C SER A 650 -5.35 -22.28 2.65
N TYR A 651 -6.38 -21.80 3.35
CA TYR A 651 -7.70 -22.46 3.40
C TYR A 651 -8.77 -21.51 2.86
N ALA A 652 -9.80 -22.09 2.26
CA ALA A 652 -10.99 -21.38 1.77
C ALA A 652 -12.13 -21.38 2.80
N ASP A 653 -11.98 -22.09 3.92
CA ASP A 653 -13.01 -22.23 4.96
C ASP A 653 -12.40 -22.07 6.36
N GLU A 654 -13.20 -21.62 7.32
CA GLU A 654 -12.79 -21.44 8.72
C GLU A 654 -12.48 -22.77 9.42
N GLN A 655 -13.07 -23.86 8.98
CA GLN A 655 -12.82 -25.21 9.53
C GLN A 655 -11.51 -25.83 9.04
N ASN A 656 -10.82 -25.19 8.09
CA ASN A 656 -9.56 -25.64 7.51
C ASN A 656 -9.65 -27.00 6.78
N THR A 657 -10.78 -27.23 6.11
CA THR A 657 -11.04 -28.47 5.36
C THR A 657 -10.80 -28.30 3.85
N LEU A 658 -10.96 -27.08 3.32
CA LEU A 658 -10.86 -26.75 1.91
C LEU A 658 -9.54 -26.01 1.63
N LYS A 659 -8.56 -26.75 1.12
CA LYS A 659 -7.19 -26.25 0.93
C LYS A 659 -7.02 -25.57 -0.42
N VAL A 660 -6.47 -24.35 -0.41
CA VAL A 660 -5.92 -23.64 -1.60
C VAL A 660 -4.43 -24.02 -1.74
N PRO A 661 -4.01 -24.57 -2.89
CA PRO A 661 -2.63 -25.02 -3.09
C PRO A 661 -1.61 -23.89 -3.06
N ALA A 662 -0.38 -24.20 -2.63
CA ALA A 662 0.76 -23.30 -2.74
C ALA A 662 1.15 -23.04 -4.19
N VAL A 663 1.77 -21.89 -4.45
CA VAL A 663 2.27 -21.50 -5.78
C VAL A 663 3.69 -20.95 -5.70
N ALA A 664 4.49 -21.25 -6.73
CA ALA A 664 5.76 -20.58 -7.01
C ALA A 664 5.67 -19.92 -8.40
N LEU A 665 6.00 -18.62 -8.46
CA LEU A 665 5.97 -17.80 -9.66
C LEU A 665 7.36 -17.29 -9.96
N ALA A 666 7.71 -17.19 -11.25
CA ALA A 666 8.98 -16.62 -11.70
C ALA A 666 8.71 -15.31 -12.45
N ASP A 667 9.57 -14.33 -12.23
CA ASP A 667 9.53 -13.02 -12.87
C ASP A 667 10.87 -12.77 -13.61
N LEU A 668 10.85 -11.98 -14.70
CA LEU A 668 12.00 -11.67 -15.54
C LEU A 668 12.03 -10.17 -15.85
N LYS A 669 13.23 -9.60 -15.87
CA LYS A 669 13.51 -8.27 -16.41
C LYS A 669 14.63 -8.34 -17.44
N ILE A 670 14.46 -7.64 -18.55
CA ILE A 670 15.51 -7.33 -19.50
C ILE A 670 15.46 -5.85 -19.78
N GLY A 671 16.57 -5.15 -19.57
CA GLY A 671 16.66 -3.71 -19.77
C GLY A 671 17.88 -3.33 -20.61
N TYR A 672 17.83 -2.14 -21.19
CA TYR A 672 18.97 -1.50 -21.79
C TYR A 672 18.88 0.00 -21.56
N GLU A 673 19.91 0.57 -20.96
CA GLU A 673 20.03 2.01 -20.72
C GLU A 673 21.26 2.55 -21.44
N LYS A 674 21.10 3.64 -22.17
CA LYS A 674 22.16 4.33 -22.87
C LYS A 674 21.93 5.83 -22.82
N ASP A 675 22.95 6.55 -22.34
CA ASP A 675 22.94 8.01 -22.20
C ASP A 675 21.69 8.49 -21.42
N ASN A 676 20.71 9.05 -22.11
CA ASN A 676 19.53 9.64 -21.54
C ASN A 676 18.21 8.89 -21.85
N TRP A 677 18.27 7.69 -22.39
CA TRP A 677 17.08 6.88 -22.66
C TRP A 677 17.28 5.41 -22.28
N GLY A 678 16.21 4.73 -22.01
CA GLY A 678 16.22 3.31 -21.70
C GLY A 678 14.96 2.60 -22.19
N ILE A 679 15.07 1.28 -22.27
CA ILE A 679 14.00 0.37 -22.61
C ILE A 679 14.04 -0.82 -21.66
N ASP A 680 12.90 -1.19 -21.08
CA ASP A 680 12.76 -2.33 -20.19
C ASP A 680 11.62 -3.23 -20.64
N LEU A 681 11.84 -4.53 -20.54
CA LEU A 681 10.83 -5.58 -20.62
C LEU A 681 10.75 -6.27 -19.26
N ASN A 682 9.63 -6.14 -18.58
CA ASN A 682 9.32 -6.88 -17.36
C ASN A 682 8.28 -7.95 -17.67
N VAL A 683 8.50 -9.18 -17.21
CA VAL A 683 7.55 -10.28 -17.37
C VAL A 683 7.25 -10.87 -15.99
N THR A 684 6.03 -10.76 -15.53
CA THR A 684 5.55 -11.42 -14.31
C THR A 684 4.84 -12.72 -14.64
N ASN A 685 4.93 -13.72 -13.72
CA ASN A 685 4.44 -15.08 -13.95
C ASN A 685 4.93 -15.64 -15.29
N LEU A 686 6.24 -15.66 -15.49
CA LEU A 686 6.94 -16.00 -16.74
C LEU A 686 6.45 -17.29 -17.39
N PHE A 687 6.12 -18.29 -16.58
CA PHE A 687 5.67 -19.62 -17.04
C PHE A 687 4.16 -19.73 -17.22
N ASP A 688 3.43 -18.63 -17.09
CA ASP A 688 1.97 -18.56 -17.22
C ASP A 688 1.23 -19.55 -16.32
N LYS A 689 1.72 -19.68 -15.08
CA LYS A 689 1.15 -20.61 -14.11
C LYS A 689 -0.30 -20.23 -13.78
N ASP A 690 -1.17 -21.23 -13.89
CA ASP A 690 -2.57 -21.11 -13.49
C ASP A 690 -2.71 -21.40 -11.98
N TYR A 691 -3.25 -20.48 -11.20
CA TYR A 691 -3.38 -20.61 -9.75
C TYR A 691 -4.52 -19.74 -9.19
N VAL A 692 -5.01 -20.13 -8.02
CA VAL A 692 -5.91 -19.31 -7.21
C VAL A 692 -5.05 -18.56 -6.20
N ALA A 693 -5.16 -17.22 -6.18
CA ALA A 693 -4.40 -16.36 -5.26
C ALA A 693 -4.84 -16.58 -3.82
N GLY A 694 -6.14 -16.67 -3.58
CA GLY A 694 -6.73 -16.96 -2.29
C GLY A 694 -8.25 -17.05 -2.35
N CYS A 695 -8.85 -17.45 -1.23
CA CYS A 695 -10.29 -17.55 -1.05
C CYS A 695 -10.70 -16.91 0.29
N GLN A 696 -11.64 -15.97 0.26
CA GLN A 696 -12.34 -15.43 1.43
C GLN A 696 -13.66 -16.17 1.63
N GLY A 697 -13.59 -17.38 2.17
CA GLY A 697 -14.71 -18.31 2.20
C GLY A 697 -14.89 -19.09 0.89
N VAL A 698 -15.89 -19.94 0.86
CA VAL A 698 -16.12 -20.91 -0.25
C VAL A 698 -16.73 -20.28 -1.49
N TYR A 699 -17.28 -19.07 -1.40
CA TYR A 699 -17.95 -18.36 -2.48
C TYR A 699 -17.05 -17.32 -3.17
N VAL A 700 -15.90 -16.97 -2.56
CA VAL A 700 -15.10 -15.82 -2.93
C VAL A 700 -13.65 -16.23 -3.09
N CYS A 701 -13.31 -16.84 -4.22
CA CYS A 701 -11.95 -17.15 -4.63
C CYS A 701 -11.55 -16.27 -5.81
N GLY A 702 -10.32 -15.75 -5.79
CA GLY A 702 -9.76 -14.99 -6.90
C GLY A 702 -8.65 -15.77 -7.62
N TYR A 703 -8.69 -15.82 -8.94
CA TYR A 703 -7.54 -16.27 -9.72
C TYR A 703 -6.39 -15.28 -9.64
N GLY A 704 -5.18 -15.80 -9.54
CA GLY A 704 -3.99 -14.98 -9.70
C GLY A 704 -3.77 -14.58 -11.16
N GLU A 705 -3.08 -13.45 -11.34
CA GLU A 705 -2.77 -12.90 -12.65
C GLU A 705 -1.96 -13.91 -13.50
N GLY A 706 -2.34 -14.10 -14.74
CA GLY A 706 -1.58 -14.84 -15.72
C GLY A 706 -0.26 -14.13 -16.08
N ARG A 707 0.46 -14.65 -17.08
CA ARG A 707 1.66 -13.98 -17.55
C ARG A 707 1.34 -12.60 -18.10
N LYS A 708 1.98 -11.56 -17.50
CA LYS A 708 1.95 -10.18 -17.98
C LYS A 708 3.35 -9.78 -18.45
N ALA A 709 3.48 -9.32 -19.67
CA ALA A 709 4.68 -8.68 -20.18
C ALA A 709 4.43 -7.18 -20.32
N LEU A 710 5.29 -6.35 -19.73
CA LEU A 710 5.27 -4.89 -19.79
C LEU A 710 6.53 -4.41 -20.52
N LEU A 711 6.35 -3.74 -21.65
CA LEU A 711 7.40 -3.03 -22.35
C LEU A 711 7.32 -1.55 -21.97
N ARG A 712 8.42 -0.98 -21.48
CA ARG A 712 8.56 0.42 -21.09
C ARG A 712 9.72 1.06 -21.84
N VAL A 713 9.53 2.29 -22.30
CA VAL A 713 10.58 3.14 -22.85
C VAL A 713 10.58 4.45 -22.06
N HIS A 714 11.75 4.93 -21.69
CA HIS A 714 11.86 6.17 -20.93
C HIS A 714 13.03 7.04 -21.42
N THR A 715 12.95 8.33 -21.14
CA THR A 715 14.02 9.29 -21.43
C THR A 715 14.14 10.34 -20.34
N LYS A 716 15.39 10.81 -20.15
CA LYS A 716 15.77 11.92 -19.24
C LYS A 716 16.53 12.96 -20.06
N TRP A 717 16.31 14.29 -19.84
CA TRP A 717 17.04 15.33 -20.58
C TRP A 717 17.23 16.63 -19.79
#